data_06dfcceefc55dbc32a7f91f5b414ff2a
#
_entry.id   06dfcceefc55dbc32a7f91f5b414ff2a
#
_cell.length_a   1.000
_cell.length_b   1.000
_cell.length_c   1.000
_cell.angle_alpha   90.00
_cell.angle_beta   90.00
_cell.angle_gamma   90.00
#
_symmetry.space_group_name_H-M   'P 1'
#
loop_
_entity.id
_entity.type
_entity.pdbx_description
1 polymer ?
#
loop_
_entity_poly.entity_id
_entity_poly.type
_entity_poly.pdbx_seq_one_letter_code
_entity_poly.pdbx_strand_id
1 'polypeptide(L)'
;MPGAAVPGAAGRVAAAPCPFQLAGEEEGDRYHCGVLTVEQRRDRPAGVQLGIFFARLNAVEPVQPPLLFLAGGPGASGVYEVPLLAELLAPLRRSRDLLFFDLRGAGFSQPRIDCRATVHEGVGSTCMAALRSRGLDPMAFNTTQAAADAAELLAALGYVRADLLGVSYGTRLALELMRSHPQVVRAAVLDSTVAPEILTYELQALGDYQARVWPYADCEQNPRCRGRFGGMAGRFLALLNRLDEAPPAVLVGHVPLEASALYSLNNLVAGRPDRVALLPLIVDELDRGETATYRALLDQDLGEVPAVPARVGDASDQFLPRFELFLQSLSSEQAAAVRRELAGLPVEDPGNQALLALLAARRTPAALWQLAARMTSYERQRVLAAYGVPLALYVPHLLGDVKAIFDCQEEIPFVEPDLLRQNQSVIPLPALLPAYDFAEGISASQRSCREMGIGPAPLAFKGPVTATHPVLLLAGTQDTVTPMLWAELAAAALPNARLQRLPGYSHALLYQTGACVAELALQFLAAPTQPVAARCTAPIDYVLEPPLAVRLTGRTWLLQGWAGEAAAGSPVTALFSRGRVVGLDGCGTYAADFVVAGDRLEISDPVADNDSCTGAAQELQRAFLAALADAWQVTVRGDRMLLGTADGTLLVFVLEPDLPLEGPNWRLVALPAADEAGLPASLQIAPVTARFDQGRWLGVLGCNLYETAYAREKEQLLLGTLEPAVEMACVFPAGILEQEKRVARLLQGVTRYWIGGRELFLYGDSAAPSLVFYADP
;
A
#
# COMPACT_ATOMS: atom_id res chain seq x y z
N MET A 1 45.23 -13.49 -11.63
CA MET A 1 45.97 -12.98 -12.78
C MET A 1 45.06 -11.96 -13.50
N PRO A 2 45.49 -10.75 -13.82
CA PRO A 2 44.68 -9.81 -14.55
C PRO A 2 44.49 -10.35 -15.97
N GLY A 3 43.23 -10.59 -16.35
CA GLY A 3 42.86 -11.03 -17.70
C GLY A 3 43.14 -9.95 -18.72
N ALA A 4 43.66 -10.35 -19.87
CA ALA A 4 43.99 -9.49 -20.98
C ALA A 4 42.75 -8.66 -21.39
N ALA A 5 42.90 -7.33 -21.36
CA ALA A 5 41.87 -6.40 -21.85
C ALA A 5 41.61 -6.69 -23.36
N VAL A 6 40.33 -6.77 -23.71
CA VAL A 6 39.93 -6.84 -25.14
C VAL A 6 40.36 -5.55 -25.82
N PRO A 7 41.19 -5.58 -26.91
CA PRO A 7 41.64 -4.38 -27.54
C PRO A 7 40.45 -3.62 -28.19
N GLY A 8 40.26 -2.37 -27.80
CA GLY A 8 39.20 -1.49 -28.31
C GLY A 8 38.09 -1.10 -27.37
N ALA A 9 37.99 -1.71 -26.19
CA ALA A 9 36.88 -1.41 -25.23
C ALA A 9 37.08 -0.12 -24.39
N ALA A 10 38.32 0.23 -24.08
CA ALA A 10 38.64 1.39 -23.23
C ALA A 10 38.31 2.77 -23.81
N GLY A 11 38.10 2.90 -25.14
CA GLY A 11 37.73 4.15 -25.79
C GLY A 11 36.23 4.44 -25.87
N ARG A 12 35.38 3.51 -25.40
CA ARG A 12 33.90 3.61 -25.50
C ARG A 12 33.22 4.11 -24.23
N VAL A 13 33.91 4.22 -23.10
CA VAL A 13 33.38 4.72 -21.84
C VAL A 13 33.86 6.12 -21.55
N ALA A 14 32.91 7.04 -21.34
CA ALA A 14 33.18 8.40 -20.88
C ALA A 14 32.63 8.60 -19.48
N ALA A 15 33.40 9.26 -18.59
CA ALA A 15 32.90 9.63 -17.27
C ALA A 15 31.78 10.67 -17.40
N ALA A 16 30.78 10.58 -16.56
CA ALA A 16 29.65 11.50 -16.47
C ALA A 16 29.33 11.77 -15.00
N PRO A 17 28.84 12.96 -14.64
CA PRO A 17 28.40 13.21 -13.26
C PRO A 17 27.23 12.31 -12.92
N CYS A 18 27.20 11.82 -11.67
CA CYS A 18 26.10 11.01 -11.18
C CYS A 18 24.86 11.88 -10.95
N PRO A 19 23.65 11.44 -11.34
CA PRO A 19 22.41 12.19 -11.14
C PRO A 19 21.86 12.02 -9.68
N PHE A 20 22.65 11.50 -8.78
CA PHE A 20 22.29 11.25 -7.38
C PHE A 20 23.50 11.55 -6.47
N GLN A 21 23.24 11.59 -5.17
CA GLN A 21 24.25 11.66 -4.12
C GLN A 21 24.00 10.54 -3.09
N LEU A 22 25.07 9.93 -2.58
CA LEU A 22 25.00 8.95 -1.48
C LEU A 22 25.50 9.60 -0.20
N ALA A 23 24.71 9.51 0.86
CA ALA A 23 25.03 10.12 2.15
C ALA A 23 26.36 9.56 2.72
N GLY A 24 27.31 10.47 3.00
CA GLY A 24 28.61 10.10 3.56
C GLY A 24 29.58 9.45 2.58
N GLU A 25 29.30 9.47 1.27
CA GLU A 25 30.16 8.94 0.23
C GLU A 25 30.51 10.01 -0.81
N GLU A 26 31.71 9.93 -1.40
CA GLU A 26 32.20 10.86 -2.40
C GLU A 26 32.15 10.24 -3.81
N GLU A 27 31.59 11.01 -4.77
CA GLU A 27 31.67 10.68 -6.19
C GLU A 27 33.15 10.73 -6.66
N GLY A 28 33.51 9.76 -7.49
CA GLY A 28 34.90 9.63 -7.94
C GLY A 28 35.75 8.72 -7.06
N ASP A 29 35.34 8.46 -5.80
CA ASP A 29 35.99 7.52 -4.88
C ASP A 29 35.11 6.28 -4.62
N ARG A 30 33.95 6.49 -4.01
CA ARG A 30 33.08 5.40 -3.57
C ARG A 30 32.06 4.99 -4.64
N TYR A 31 31.70 5.87 -5.55
CA TYR A 31 30.84 5.59 -6.67
C TYR A 31 31.18 6.45 -7.89
N HIS A 32 30.86 5.96 -9.08
CA HIS A 32 31.18 6.59 -10.34
C HIS A 32 30.01 6.40 -11.32
N CYS A 33 29.79 7.39 -12.17
CA CYS A 33 28.89 7.28 -13.29
C CYS A 33 29.60 7.51 -14.62
N GLY A 34 29.00 6.99 -15.69
CA GLY A 34 29.53 7.14 -17.02
C GLY A 34 28.53 6.77 -18.11
N VAL A 35 28.97 6.97 -19.34
CA VAL A 35 28.23 6.63 -20.54
C VAL A 35 29.06 5.67 -21.38
N LEU A 36 28.48 4.50 -21.67
CA LEU A 36 29.01 3.56 -22.65
C LEU A 36 28.43 3.89 -24.03
N THR A 37 29.27 4.15 -25.01
CA THR A 37 28.85 4.30 -26.42
C THR A 37 28.69 2.94 -27.06
N VAL A 38 27.51 2.64 -27.63
CA VAL A 38 27.18 1.38 -28.30
C VAL A 38 26.58 1.64 -29.69
N GLU A 39 26.70 0.66 -30.57
CA GLU A 39 26.01 0.71 -31.86
C GLU A 39 24.48 0.57 -31.66
N GLN A 40 23.71 1.42 -32.33
CA GLN A 40 22.25 1.29 -32.34
C GLN A 40 21.84 -0.10 -32.85
N ARG A 41 22.45 -0.52 -33.97
CA ARG A 41 22.24 -1.84 -34.56
C ARG A 41 23.59 -2.53 -34.82
N ARG A 42 23.81 -3.66 -34.18
CA ARG A 42 25.04 -4.43 -34.26
C ARG A 42 25.19 -5.18 -35.61
N ASP A 43 24.05 -5.47 -36.26
CA ASP A 43 24.00 -6.05 -37.60
C ASP A 43 24.29 -5.00 -38.71
N ARG A 44 24.32 -3.71 -38.38
CA ARG A 44 24.63 -2.59 -39.27
C ARG A 44 25.58 -1.62 -38.59
N PRO A 45 26.84 -2.00 -38.34
CA PRO A 45 27.82 -1.12 -37.72
C PRO A 45 28.07 0.11 -38.55
N ALA A 46 28.56 1.19 -37.95
CA ALA A 46 28.77 2.53 -38.55
C ALA A 46 27.48 3.34 -38.77
N GLY A 47 26.38 3.00 -38.07
CA GLY A 47 25.16 3.80 -38.00
C GLY A 47 25.16 4.80 -36.82
N VAL A 48 23.95 5.14 -36.39
CA VAL A 48 23.75 5.97 -35.19
C VAL A 48 24.26 5.22 -33.95
N GLN A 49 24.97 5.93 -33.09
CA GLN A 49 25.43 5.40 -31.80
C GLN A 49 24.51 5.87 -30.67
N LEU A 50 24.38 5.02 -29.64
CA LEU A 50 23.63 5.30 -28.45
C LEU A 50 24.57 5.44 -27.26
N GLY A 51 24.20 6.26 -26.27
CA GLY A 51 24.89 6.38 -25.00
C GLY A 51 24.12 5.63 -23.91
N ILE A 52 24.69 4.57 -23.38
CA ILE A 52 24.12 3.79 -22.27
C ILE A 52 24.67 4.33 -20.96
N PHE A 53 23.80 4.93 -20.18
CA PHE A 53 24.20 5.50 -18.88
C PHE A 53 24.32 4.41 -17.83
N PHE A 54 25.34 4.47 -16.99
CA PHE A 54 25.55 3.51 -15.92
C PHE A 54 26.10 4.18 -14.65
N ALA A 55 25.90 3.49 -13.52
CA ALA A 55 26.53 3.80 -12.24
C ALA A 55 27.24 2.56 -11.71
N ARG A 56 28.39 2.75 -11.05
CA ARG A 56 29.14 1.75 -10.33
C ARG A 56 29.36 2.20 -8.91
N LEU A 57 28.96 1.37 -7.93
CA LEU A 57 29.28 1.52 -6.53
C LEU A 57 30.42 0.57 -6.18
N ASN A 58 31.53 1.12 -5.75
CA ASN A 58 32.71 0.33 -5.39
C ASN A 58 32.47 -0.52 -4.17
N ALA A 59 32.91 -1.77 -4.19
CA ALA A 59 32.95 -2.64 -3.02
C ALA A 59 33.81 -2.05 -1.89
N VAL A 60 33.55 -2.49 -0.65
CA VAL A 60 34.44 -2.22 0.46
C VAL A 60 35.74 -3.05 0.31
N GLU A 61 35.56 -4.34 -0.01
CA GLU A 61 36.64 -5.30 -0.27
C GLU A 61 36.28 -6.13 -1.51
N PRO A 62 36.77 -5.79 -2.72
CA PRO A 62 36.35 -6.42 -3.98
C PRO A 62 36.99 -7.83 -4.13
N VAL A 63 36.37 -8.84 -3.53
CA VAL A 63 36.82 -10.23 -3.56
C VAL A 63 35.90 -11.16 -4.34
N GLN A 64 34.74 -10.66 -4.78
CA GLN A 64 33.74 -11.39 -5.56
C GLN A 64 33.48 -10.71 -6.92
N PRO A 65 32.93 -11.42 -7.92
CA PRO A 65 32.44 -10.82 -9.14
C PRO A 65 31.43 -9.70 -8.85
N PRO A 66 31.32 -8.67 -9.73
CA PRO A 66 30.34 -7.61 -9.55
C PRO A 66 28.92 -8.16 -9.62
N LEU A 67 27.98 -7.45 -9.02
CA LEU A 67 26.54 -7.67 -9.20
C LEU A 67 26.01 -6.65 -10.19
N LEU A 68 25.44 -7.11 -11.31
CA LEU A 68 24.73 -6.29 -12.26
C LEU A 68 23.25 -6.30 -11.92
N PHE A 69 22.73 -5.14 -11.54
CA PHE A 69 21.30 -4.94 -11.31
C PHE A 69 20.58 -4.63 -12.62
N LEU A 70 19.46 -5.30 -12.85
CA LEU A 70 18.63 -5.20 -14.05
C LEU A 70 17.22 -4.77 -13.64
N ALA A 71 16.89 -3.51 -13.94
CA ALA A 71 15.63 -2.89 -13.53
C ALA A 71 14.41 -3.45 -14.26
N GLY A 72 13.24 -3.24 -13.69
CA GLY A 72 11.94 -3.65 -14.23
C GLY A 72 11.43 -2.78 -15.40
N GLY A 73 10.15 -2.87 -15.66
CA GLY A 73 9.44 -2.09 -16.65
C GLY A 73 8.90 -2.91 -17.83
N PRO A 74 9.53 -2.93 -19.04
CA PRO A 74 10.82 -2.34 -19.45
C PRO A 74 10.85 -0.82 -19.43
N GLY A 75 12.02 -0.26 -19.13
CA GLY A 75 12.26 1.18 -19.21
C GLY A 75 12.38 1.90 -17.86
N ALA A 76 12.26 1.21 -16.72
CA ALA A 76 12.63 1.80 -15.43
C ALA A 76 14.14 2.11 -15.40
N SER A 77 14.50 3.19 -14.72
CA SER A 77 15.89 3.61 -14.61
C SER A 77 16.55 2.94 -13.40
N GLY A 78 17.46 1.99 -13.65
CA GLY A 78 18.26 1.39 -12.60
C GLY A 78 19.19 2.38 -11.91
N VAL A 79 19.62 3.41 -12.62
CA VAL A 79 20.49 4.47 -12.10
C VAL A 79 19.71 5.39 -11.14
N TYR A 80 18.46 5.70 -11.44
CA TYR A 80 17.61 6.49 -10.56
C TYR A 80 17.37 5.79 -9.21
N GLU A 81 17.30 4.47 -9.22
CA GLU A 81 17.04 3.67 -8.03
C GLU A 81 18.28 3.49 -7.13
N VAL A 82 19.47 3.93 -7.56
CA VAL A 82 20.72 3.73 -6.82
C VAL A 82 20.66 4.17 -5.36
N PRO A 83 20.11 5.34 -4.97
CA PRO A 83 20.08 5.73 -3.58
C PRO A 83 19.36 4.72 -2.67
N LEU A 84 18.23 4.16 -3.13
CA LEU A 84 17.49 3.12 -2.43
C LEU A 84 18.25 1.79 -2.47
N LEU A 85 18.72 1.38 -3.64
CA LEU A 85 19.36 0.08 -3.85
C LEU A 85 20.72 -0.02 -3.16
N ALA A 86 21.43 1.09 -2.99
CA ALA A 86 22.66 1.13 -2.21
C ALA A 86 22.45 0.70 -0.75
N GLU A 87 21.31 1.05 -0.17
CA GLU A 87 20.92 0.66 1.18
C GLU A 87 20.45 -0.80 1.22
N LEU A 88 19.53 -1.18 0.33
CA LEU A 88 18.97 -2.55 0.29
C LEU A 88 20.03 -3.60 -0.04
N LEU A 89 21.01 -3.29 -0.89
CA LEU A 89 22.05 -4.19 -1.35
C LEU A 89 23.38 -3.99 -0.59
N ALA A 90 23.40 -3.19 0.47
CA ALA A 90 24.60 -2.95 1.27
C ALA A 90 25.33 -4.24 1.74
N PRO A 91 24.64 -5.32 2.14
CA PRO A 91 25.30 -6.59 2.48
C PRO A 91 26.13 -7.19 1.33
N LEU A 92 25.63 -7.07 0.10
CA LEU A 92 26.32 -7.56 -1.10
C LEU A 92 27.49 -6.65 -1.51
N ARG A 93 27.36 -5.33 -1.35
CA ARG A 93 28.38 -4.33 -1.65
C ARG A 93 29.65 -4.49 -0.81
N ARG A 94 29.59 -5.17 0.32
CA ARG A 94 30.79 -5.41 1.16
C ARG A 94 31.90 -6.10 0.37
N SER A 95 31.57 -7.07 -0.49
CA SER A 95 32.53 -7.93 -1.16
C SER A 95 32.53 -7.84 -2.69
N ARG A 96 31.64 -7.04 -3.30
CA ARG A 96 31.47 -6.92 -4.76
C ARG A 96 31.04 -5.53 -5.18
N ASP A 97 31.47 -5.09 -6.33
CA ASP A 97 30.96 -3.88 -6.93
C ASP A 97 29.48 -4.08 -7.31
N LEU A 98 28.67 -3.02 -7.17
CA LEU A 98 27.30 -3.00 -7.66
C LEU A 98 27.27 -2.14 -8.93
N LEU A 99 26.71 -2.71 -10.00
CA LEU A 99 26.59 -2.07 -11.29
C LEU A 99 25.11 -1.86 -11.61
N PHE A 100 24.78 -0.67 -12.05
CA PHE A 100 23.46 -0.26 -12.49
C PHE A 100 23.58 0.35 -13.86
N PHE A 101 22.62 0.12 -14.73
CA PHE A 101 22.57 0.81 -16.03
C PHE A 101 21.13 1.03 -16.46
N ASP A 102 20.95 2.02 -17.31
CA ASP A 102 19.66 2.31 -17.92
C ASP A 102 19.58 1.69 -19.30
N LEU A 103 18.44 1.10 -19.62
CA LEU A 103 18.18 0.53 -20.93
C LEU A 103 18.36 1.58 -22.02
N ARG A 104 18.70 1.12 -23.22
CA ARG A 104 18.65 1.96 -24.43
C ARG A 104 17.28 2.60 -24.57
N GLY A 105 17.23 3.92 -24.74
CA GLY A 105 16.00 4.70 -24.86
C GLY A 105 15.32 5.07 -23.55
N ALA A 106 15.84 4.67 -22.40
CA ALA A 106 15.22 4.91 -21.10
C ALA A 106 16.16 5.64 -20.12
N GLY A 107 15.63 6.13 -19.04
CA GLY A 107 16.37 6.74 -17.93
C GLY A 107 17.28 7.89 -18.39
N PHE A 108 18.55 7.81 -18.01
CA PHE A 108 19.60 8.76 -18.38
C PHE A 108 20.35 8.36 -19.67
N SER A 109 20.03 7.20 -20.28
CA SER A 109 20.57 6.77 -21.54
C SER A 109 20.12 7.67 -22.70
N GLN A 110 20.99 7.85 -23.71
CA GLN A 110 20.74 8.77 -24.83
C GLN A 110 20.77 8.06 -26.18
N PRO A 111 19.87 8.42 -27.13
CA PRO A 111 18.75 9.31 -26.95
C PRO A 111 17.65 8.64 -26.10
N ARG A 112 17.04 9.39 -25.21
CA ARG A 112 15.83 8.95 -24.50
C ARG A 112 14.65 8.97 -25.46
N ILE A 113 13.80 7.93 -25.40
CA ILE A 113 12.54 7.87 -26.13
C ILE A 113 11.44 8.45 -25.23
N ASP A 114 10.86 9.57 -25.65
CA ASP A 114 9.76 10.23 -24.98
C ASP A 114 8.74 10.68 -26.03
N CYS A 115 7.62 9.99 -26.09
CA CYS A 115 6.53 10.24 -27.02
C CYS A 115 5.39 11.10 -26.41
N ARG A 116 5.47 11.47 -25.14
CA ARG A 116 4.38 12.17 -24.43
C ARG A 116 4.10 13.57 -24.99
N ALA A 117 5.09 14.23 -25.51
CA ALA A 117 4.90 15.54 -26.15
C ALA A 117 4.00 15.49 -27.41
N THR A 118 3.67 14.27 -27.87
CA THR A 118 2.84 14.02 -29.06
C THR A 118 1.48 13.39 -28.73
N VAL A 119 1.09 13.32 -27.42
CA VAL A 119 -0.07 12.57 -26.92
C VAL A 119 -1.42 13.33 -27.06
N HIS A 120 -1.74 13.83 -28.24
CA HIS A 120 -3.13 14.12 -28.60
C HIS A 120 -3.44 13.48 -29.96
N GLU A 121 -4.23 12.40 -29.94
CA GLU A 121 -4.82 11.68 -31.10
C GLU A 121 -3.86 11.09 -32.16
N GLY A 122 -3.80 9.78 -32.26
CA GLY A 122 -3.01 9.04 -33.27
C GLY A 122 -1.51 8.90 -33.03
N VAL A 123 -1.10 8.86 -31.80
CA VAL A 123 0.21 9.18 -31.20
C VAL A 123 1.36 8.28 -31.59
N GLY A 124 1.13 6.97 -31.68
CA GLY A 124 2.21 6.01 -31.88
C GLY A 124 2.96 6.21 -33.19
N SER A 125 2.23 6.38 -34.28
CA SER A 125 2.80 6.54 -35.62
C SER A 125 3.59 7.85 -35.77
N THR A 126 3.12 8.94 -35.18
CA THR A 126 3.79 10.27 -35.24
C THR A 126 5.11 10.24 -34.46
N CYS A 127 5.11 9.62 -33.26
CA CYS A 127 6.33 9.46 -32.49
C CYS A 127 7.35 8.59 -33.20
N MET A 128 6.92 7.45 -33.77
CA MET A 128 7.81 6.57 -34.53
C MET A 128 8.37 7.27 -35.80
N ALA A 129 7.59 8.10 -36.46
CA ALA A 129 8.06 8.93 -37.58
C ALA A 129 9.11 9.94 -37.13
N ALA A 130 8.91 10.60 -35.97
CA ALA A 130 9.87 11.52 -35.40
C ALA A 130 11.20 10.83 -35.01
N LEU A 131 11.14 9.61 -34.46
CA LEU A 131 12.34 8.82 -34.18
C LEU A 131 13.09 8.49 -35.45
N ARG A 132 12.40 7.99 -36.48
CA ARG A 132 13.03 7.68 -37.79
C ARG A 132 13.63 8.88 -38.48
N SER A 133 12.99 10.06 -38.37
CA SER A 133 13.57 11.31 -38.96
C SER A 133 14.88 11.73 -38.28
N ARG A 134 15.12 11.27 -37.04
CA ARG A 134 16.39 11.46 -36.32
C ARG A 134 17.39 10.32 -36.57
N GLY A 135 17.11 9.42 -37.52
CA GLY A 135 17.94 8.25 -37.82
C GLY A 135 17.81 7.11 -36.81
N LEU A 136 16.85 7.19 -35.90
CA LEU A 136 16.61 6.14 -34.91
C LEU A 136 15.69 5.05 -35.50
N ASP A 137 16.15 3.81 -35.40
CA ASP A 137 15.35 2.63 -35.77
C ASP A 137 14.64 2.07 -34.52
N PRO A 138 13.30 2.17 -34.40
CA PRO A 138 12.58 1.60 -33.27
C PRO A 138 12.84 0.12 -33.06
N MET A 139 13.12 -0.64 -34.13
CA MET A 139 13.46 -2.06 -34.07
C MET A 139 14.78 -2.36 -33.35
N ALA A 140 15.60 -1.35 -33.10
CA ALA A 140 16.84 -1.50 -32.33
C ALA A 140 16.66 -1.45 -30.83
N PHE A 141 15.45 -1.13 -30.34
CA PHE A 141 15.12 -1.04 -28.92
C PHE A 141 14.34 -2.28 -28.50
N ASN A 142 15.09 -3.30 -28.06
CA ASN A 142 14.54 -4.61 -27.63
C ASN A 142 15.49 -5.29 -26.63
N THR A 143 14.99 -6.37 -26.00
CA THR A 143 15.71 -7.11 -24.97
C THR A 143 17.04 -7.72 -25.47
N THR A 144 17.09 -8.23 -26.71
CA THR A 144 18.32 -8.83 -27.25
C THR A 144 19.43 -7.79 -27.42
N GLN A 145 19.09 -6.58 -27.90
CA GLN A 145 20.07 -5.50 -28.00
C GLN A 145 20.47 -4.95 -26.62
N ALA A 146 19.55 -4.89 -25.67
CA ALA A 146 19.85 -4.48 -24.29
C ALA A 146 20.76 -5.49 -23.57
N ALA A 147 20.59 -6.79 -23.83
CA ALA A 147 21.50 -7.83 -23.31
C ALA A 147 22.92 -7.67 -23.86
N ALA A 148 23.05 -7.32 -25.14
CA ALA A 148 24.34 -7.05 -25.72
C ALA A 148 24.97 -5.75 -25.13
N ASP A 149 24.18 -4.71 -24.82
CA ASP A 149 24.68 -3.51 -24.12
C ASP A 149 25.24 -3.86 -22.75
N ALA A 150 24.55 -4.70 -21.99
CA ALA A 150 25.01 -5.17 -20.68
C ALA A 150 26.32 -5.96 -20.77
N ALA A 151 26.46 -6.83 -21.77
CA ALA A 151 27.68 -7.57 -22.01
C ALA A 151 28.86 -6.66 -22.40
N GLU A 152 28.61 -5.68 -23.26
CA GLU A 152 29.63 -4.67 -23.64
C GLU A 152 30.02 -3.78 -22.47
N LEU A 153 29.06 -3.40 -21.59
CA LEU A 153 29.34 -2.64 -20.38
C LEU A 153 30.28 -3.40 -19.45
N LEU A 154 30.00 -4.68 -19.17
CA LEU A 154 30.86 -5.51 -18.35
C LEU A 154 32.27 -5.60 -18.92
N ALA A 155 32.39 -5.84 -20.23
CA ALA A 155 33.68 -5.92 -20.92
C ALA A 155 34.44 -4.58 -20.86
N ALA A 156 33.74 -3.45 -21.10
CA ALA A 156 34.32 -2.11 -21.10
C ALA A 156 34.82 -1.68 -19.71
N LEU A 157 34.17 -2.17 -18.64
CA LEU A 157 34.59 -1.97 -17.26
C LEU A 157 35.64 -3.00 -16.78
N GLY A 158 36.06 -3.94 -17.65
CA GLY A 158 37.07 -4.94 -17.34
C GLY A 158 36.61 -6.15 -16.56
N TYR A 159 35.30 -6.37 -16.46
CA TYR A 159 34.76 -7.54 -15.77
C TYR A 159 34.61 -8.74 -16.73
N VAL A 160 35.14 -9.88 -16.32
CA VAL A 160 35.07 -11.13 -17.10
C VAL A 160 33.69 -11.77 -16.95
N ARG A 161 33.16 -11.75 -15.74
CA ARG A 161 31.85 -12.30 -15.38
C ARG A 161 31.21 -11.46 -14.29
N ALA A 162 29.86 -11.46 -14.28
CA ALA A 162 29.06 -10.84 -13.24
C ALA A 162 28.03 -11.83 -12.68
N ASP A 163 27.56 -11.56 -11.48
CA ASP A 163 26.29 -12.06 -10.97
C ASP A 163 25.19 -11.11 -11.42
N LEU A 164 24.00 -11.65 -11.66
CA LEU A 164 22.85 -10.87 -12.07
C LEU A 164 21.80 -10.81 -10.95
N LEU A 165 21.19 -9.64 -10.77
CA LEU A 165 19.97 -9.46 -9.97
C LEU A 165 18.95 -8.74 -10.85
N GLY A 166 17.98 -9.47 -11.36
CA GLY A 166 16.89 -8.92 -12.17
C GLY A 166 15.61 -8.82 -11.37
N VAL A 167 14.86 -7.73 -11.56
CA VAL A 167 13.54 -7.53 -10.97
C VAL A 167 12.51 -7.37 -12.08
N SER A 168 11.39 -8.13 -12.03
CA SER A 168 10.31 -7.99 -13.02
C SER A 168 10.83 -8.18 -14.46
N TYR A 169 10.63 -7.23 -15.37
CA TYR A 169 11.24 -7.28 -16.72
C TYR A 169 12.76 -7.52 -16.69
N GLY A 170 13.48 -7.02 -15.68
CA GLY A 170 14.92 -7.27 -15.52
C GLY A 170 15.28 -8.76 -15.45
N THR A 171 14.34 -9.63 -15.05
CA THR A 171 14.51 -11.09 -15.08
C THR A 171 14.54 -11.64 -16.50
N ARG A 172 13.69 -11.10 -17.40
CA ARG A 172 13.73 -11.41 -18.84
C ARG A 172 15.06 -10.99 -19.46
N LEU A 173 15.54 -9.80 -19.13
CA LEU A 173 16.83 -9.32 -19.59
C LEU A 173 17.98 -10.20 -19.06
N ALA A 174 17.93 -10.64 -17.81
CA ALA A 174 18.91 -11.57 -17.24
C ALA A 174 18.91 -12.91 -18.00
N LEU A 175 17.73 -13.47 -18.26
CA LEU A 175 17.57 -14.72 -19.02
C LEU A 175 18.07 -14.57 -20.46
N GLU A 176 17.79 -13.46 -21.12
CA GLU A 176 18.32 -13.19 -22.46
C GLU A 176 19.85 -13.05 -22.46
N LEU A 177 20.43 -12.39 -21.45
CA LEU A 177 21.86 -12.29 -21.27
C LEU A 177 22.51 -13.65 -21.08
N MET A 178 21.87 -14.53 -20.27
CA MET A 178 22.31 -15.91 -20.06
C MET A 178 22.23 -16.75 -21.35
N ARG A 179 21.25 -16.49 -22.25
CA ARG A 179 21.07 -17.17 -23.51
C ARG A 179 22.08 -16.70 -24.57
N SER A 180 22.19 -15.40 -24.73
CA SER A 180 22.95 -14.77 -25.83
C SER A 180 24.43 -14.54 -25.49
N HIS A 181 24.74 -14.31 -24.21
CA HIS A 181 26.10 -14.03 -23.73
C HIS A 181 26.48 -14.87 -22.48
N PRO A 182 26.34 -16.20 -22.50
CA PRO A 182 26.51 -17.06 -21.32
C PRO A 182 27.89 -16.91 -20.65
N GLN A 183 28.91 -16.54 -21.40
CA GLN A 183 30.28 -16.43 -20.90
C GLN A 183 30.48 -15.27 -19.89
N VAL A 184 29.62 -14.25 -19.91
CA VAL A 184 29.75 -13.10 -19.00
C VAL A 184 28.93 -13.27 -17.71
N VAL A 185 28.15 -14.35 -17.58
CA VAL A 185 27.30 -14.61 -16.42
C VAL A 185 27.94 -15.69 -15.55
N ARG A 186 27.89 -15.54 -14.23
CA ARG A 186 28.27 -16.58 -13.24
C ARG A 186 27.04 -17.23 -12.61
N ALA A 187 26.12 -16.43 -12.10
CA ALA A 187 24.87 -16.85 -11.48
C ALA A 187 23.82 -15.75 -11.60
N ALA A 188 22.55 -16.07 -11.40
CA ALA A 188 21.47 -15.08 -11.46
C ALA A 188 20.49 -15.25 -10.28
N VAL A 189 20.02 -14.12 -9.76
CA VAL A 189 18.86 -14.01 -8.87
C VAL A 189 17.75 -13.28 -9.62
N LEU A 190 16.61 -13.93 -9.75
CA LEU A 190 15.46 -13.46 -10.53
C LEU A 190 14.29 -13.21 -9.58
N ASP A 191 14.02 -11.94 -9.32
CA ASP A 191 12.93 -11.48 -8.46
C ASP A 191 11.69 -11.15 -9.29
N SER A 192 10.58 -11.84 -9.02
CA SER A 192 9.31 -11.61 -9.73
C SER A 192 9.46 -11.90 -11.24
N THR A 193 9.64 -13.16 -11.57
CA THR A 193 10.15 -13.63 -12.87
C THR A 193 9.16 -13.49 -14.00
N VAL A 194 9.61 -12.95 -15.15
CA VAL A 194 8.95 -13.01 -16.45
C VAL A 194 9.92 -13.49 -17.53
N ALA A 195 9.89 -14.77 -17.85
CA ALA A 195 10.77 -15.35 -18.85
C ALA A 195 10.28 -15.03 -20.29
N PRO A 196 11.17 -15.05 -21.30
CA PRO A 196 10.80 -14.76 -22.69
C PRO A 196 9.67 -15.65 -23.23
N GLU A 197 9.65 -16.91 -22.86
CA GLU A 197 8.66 -17.92 -23.29
C GLU A 197 7.28 -17.76 -22.66
N ILE A 198 7.15 -16.96 -21.62
CA ILE A 198 5.87 -16.75 -20.94
C ILE A 198 4.92 -15.96 -21.84
N LEU A 199 3.73 -16.51 -22.02
CA LEU A 199 2.61 -15.85 -22.70
C LEU A 199 1.89 -14.96 -21.64
N THR A 200 2.45 -13.76 -21.44
CA THR A 200 2.07 -12.90 -20.30
C THR A 200 0.59 -12.57 -20.28
N TYR A 201 0.02 -12.16 -21.41
CA TYR A 201 -1.38 -11.77 -21.51
C TYR A 201 -2.33 -12.97 -21.37
N GLU A 202 -2.02 -14.10 -21.97
CA GLU A 202 -2.85 -15.31 -21.91
C GLU A 202 -2.89 -15.93 -20.51
N LEU A 203 -1.79 -15.80 -19.75
CA LEU A 203 -1.67 -16.39 -18.42
C LEU A 203 -1.96 -15.41 -17.29
N GLN A 204 -2.11 -14.09 -17.59
CA GLN A 204 -2.27 -13.05 -16.57
C GLN A 204 -3.48 -13.30 -15.67
N ALA A 205 -4.65 -13.52 -16.26
CA ALA A 205 -5.89 -13.71 -15.50
C ALA A 205 -5.83 -14.97 -14.61
N LEU A 206 -5.27 -16.06 -15.14
CA LEU A 206 -5.08 -17.30 -14.39
C LEU A 206 -4.10 -17.10 -13.23
N GLY A 207 -2.99 -16.43 -13.47
CA GLY A 207 -2.00 -16.15 -12.44
C GLY A 207 -2.51 -15.21 -11.35
N ASP A 208 -3.24 -14.14 -11.72
CA ASP A 208 -3.89 -13.24 -10.76
C ASP A 208 -4.91 -14.00 -9.89
N TYR A 209 -5.74 -14.84 -10.50
CA TYR A 209 -6.66 -15.70 -9.78
C TYR A 209 -5.95 -16.62 -8.78
N GLN A 210 -4.88 -17.29 -9.20
CA GLN A 210 -4.10 -18.16 -8.32
C GLN A 210 -3.49 -17.38 -7.15
N ALA A 211 -2.91 -16.19 -7.39
CA ALA A 211 -2.35 -15.36 -6.34
C ALA A 211 -3.39 -14.95 -5.28
N ARG A 212 -4.62 -14.64 -5.72
CA ARG A 212 -5.71 -14.23 -4.81
C ARG A 212 -6.31 -15.39 -4.04
N VAL A 213 -6.37 -16.57 -4.62
CA VAL A 213 -6.90 -17.78 -3.94
C VAL A 213 -5.84 -18.43 -3.05
N TRP A 214 -4.57 -18.14 -3.30
CA TRP A 214 -3.46 -18.78 -2.60
C TRP A 214 -3.56 -18.74 -1.06
N PRO A 215 -3.90 -17.63 -0.36
CA PRO A 215 -3.93 -17.61 1.11
C PRO A 215 -4.93 -18.61 1.70
N TYR A 216 -6.03 -18.80 1.00
CA TYR A 216 -7.09 -19.71 1.42
C TYR A 216 -6.70 -21.19 1.17
N ALA A 217 -6.06 -21.46 0.03
CA ALA A 217 -5.51 -22.78 -0.28
C ALA A 217 -4.34 -23.14 0.66
N ASP A 218 -3.47 -22.18 0.98
CA ASP A 218 -2.37 -22.37 1.94
C ASP A 218 -2.91 -22.61 3.37
N CYS A 219 -3.97 -21.89 3.77
CA CYS A 219 -4.68 -22.15 5.02
C CYS A 219 -5.16 -23.60 5.12
N GLU A 220 -5.64 -24.20 4.02
CA GLU A 220 -6.05 -25.61 4.00
C GLU A 220 -4.87 -26.58 4.17
N GLN A 221 -3.67 -26.20 3.79
CA GLN A 221 -2.44 -26.97 4.04
C GLN A 221 -1.92 -26.80 5.48
N ASN A 222 -2.22 -25.66 6.13
CA ASN A 222 -1.81 -25.38 7.49
C ASN A 222 -2.73 -26.10 8.49
N PRO A 223 -2.24 -27.02 9.34
CA PRO A 223 -3.09 -27.83 10.23
C PRO A 223 -3.92 -26.98 11.23
N ARG A 224 -3.36 -25.88 11.75
CA ARG A 224 -4.06 -24.99 12.70
C ARG A 224 -5.19 -24.24 11.98
N CYS A 225 -4.88 -23.65 10.83
CA CYS A 225 -5.85 -22.89 10.03
C CYS A 225 -6.98 -23.79 9.52
N ARG A 226 -6.65 -24.96 8.95
CA ARG A 226 -7.63 -25.95 8.49
C ARG A 226 -8.52 -26.45 9.65
N GLY A 227 -7.94 -26.71 10.83
CA GLY A 227 -8.68 -27.16 12.00
C GLY A 227 -9.70 -26.12 12.51
N ARG A 228 -9.41 -24.84 12.33
CA ARG A 228 -10.30 -23.73 12.75
C ARG A 228 -11.35 -23.38 11.70
N PHE A 229 -10.98 -23.28 10.45
CA PHE A 229 -11.84 -22.74 9.41
C PHE A 229 -12.39 -23.79 8.42
N GLY A 230 -11.56 -24.69 7.90
CA GLY A 230 -11.92 -25.73 6.94
C GLY A 230 -12.47 -25.22 5.60
N GLY A 231 -12.05 -25.81 4.49
CA GLY A 231 -12.62 -25.53 3.15
C GLY A 231 -12.53 -24.08 2.69
N MET A 232 -11.51 -23.32 3.12
CA MET A 232 -11.44 -21.87 2.94
C MET A 232 -11.44 -21.43 1.48
N ALA A 233 -10.73 -22.12 0.59
CA ALA A 233 -10.71 -21.74 -0.84
C ALA A 233 -12.12 -21.85 -1.45
N GLY A 234 -12.85 -22.93 -1.15
CA GLY A 234 -14.23 -23.10 -1.61
C GLY A 234 -15.17 -22.07 -0.97
N ARG A 235 -15.00 -21.75 0.31
CA ARG A 235 -15.81 -20.74 1.02
C ARG A 235 -15.59 -19.35 0.45
N PHE A 236 -14.34 -18.97 0.18
CA PHE A 236 -14.04 -17.68 -0.45
C PHE A 236 -14.73 -17.52 -1.80
N LEU A 237 -14.66 -18.56 -2.67
CA LEU A 237 -15.31 -18.52 -3.98
C LEU A 237 -16.85 -18.48 -3.86
N ALA A 238 -17.41 -19.26 -2.93
CA ALA A 238 -18.85 -19.27 -2.67
C ALA A 238 -19.34 -17.91 -2.13
N LEU A 239 -18.54 -17.27 -1.27
CA LEU A 239 -18.84 -15.93 -0.76
C LEU A 239 -18.83 -14.89 -1.88
N LEU A 240 -17.82 -14.88 -2.76
CA LEU A 240 -17.76 -13.97 -3.90
C LEU A 240 -19.01 -14.11 -4.79
N ASN A 241 -19.44 -15.33 -5.10
CA ASN A 241 -20.65 -15.56 -5.91
C ASN A 241 -21.91 -15.02 -5.21
N ARG A 242 -22.03 -15.18 -3.87
CA ARG A 242 -23.17 -14.67 -3.12
C ARG A 242 -23.22 -13.13 -3.02
N LEU A 243 -22.06 -12.47 -3.03
CA LEU A 243 -22.00 -11.01 -2.95
C LEU A 243 -22.56 -10.33 -4.21
N ASP A 244 -22.52 -11.02 -5.34
CA ASP A 244 -23.09 -10.53 -6.61
C ASP A 244 -24.61 -10.81 -6.74
N GLU A 245 -25.21 -11.57 -5.80
CA GLU A 245 -26.63 -11.86 -5.78
C GLU A 245 -27.42 -10.72 -5.12
N ALA A 246 -28.66 -10.51 -5.54
CA ALA A 246 -29.59 -9.58 -4.89
C ALA A 246 -30.61 -10.35 -4.01
N PRO A 247 -30.87 -9.94 -2.75
CA PRO A 247 -30.33 -8.79 -2.03
C PRO A 247 -28.88 -9.01 -1.59
N PRO A 248 -28.11 -7.92 -1.31
CA PRO A 248 -26.70 -8.05 -0.90
C PRO A 248 -26.57 -8.92 0.37
N ALA A 249 -25.67 -9.91 0.29
CA ALA A 249 -25.49 -10.90 1.36
C ALA A 249 -24.79 -10.30 2.60
N VAL A 250 -23.96 -9.27 2.42
CA VAL A 250 -23.18 -8.66 3.49
C VAL A 250 -23.17 -7.14 3.33
N LEU A 251 -23.37 -6.45 4.44
CA LEU A 251 -23.24 -4.99 4.53
C LEU A 251 -22.01 -4.64 5.37
N VAL A 252 -21.13 -3.80 4.85
CA VAL A 252 -20.01 -3.21 5.61
C VAL A 252 -20.42 -1.81 6.05
N GLY A 253 -20.77 -1.68 7.33
CA GLY A 253 -21.52 -0.53 7.77
C GLY A 253 -22.89 -0.50 7.07
N HIS A 254 -23.02 0.32 6.03
CA HIS A 254 -24.30 0.49 5.32
C HIS A 254 -24.19 0.25 3.81
N VAL A 255 -22.99 -0.06 3.35
CA VAL A 255 -22.70 -0.27 1.93
C VAL A 255 -22.66 -1.77 1.66
N PRO A 256 -23.40 -2.26 0.64
CA PRO A 256 -23.22 -3.63 0.20
C PRO A 256 -21.74 -3.92 -0.09
N LEU A 257 -21.24 -5.02 0.46
CA LEU A 257 -19.93 -5.50 0.08
C LEU A 257 -20.04 -6.12 -1.32
N GLU A 258 -19.37 -5.52 -2.27
CA GLU A 258 -19.30 -6.06 -3.64
C GLU A 258 -18.23 -7.16 -3.73
N ALA A 259 -18.44 -8.14 -4.59
CA ALA A 259 -17.46 -9.19 -4.87
C ALA A 259 -16.12 -8.61 -5.34
N SER A 260 -16.17 -7.55 -6.16
CA SER A 260 -14.97 -6.83 -6.63
C SER A 260 -14.14 -6.25 -5.48
N ALA A 261 -14.78 -5.69 -4.45
CA ALA A 261 -14.11 -5.14 -3.27
C ALA A 261 -13.43 -6.23 -2.45
N LEU A 262 -14.12 -7.36 -2.20
CA LEU A 262 -13.53 -8.48 -1.49
C LEU A 262 -12.40 -9.14 -2.31
N TYR A 263 -12.58 -9.27 -3.62
CA TYR A 263 -11.54 -9.81 -4.51
C TYR A 263 -10.31 -8.91 -4.55
N SER A 264 -10.50 -7.59 -4.52
CA SER A 264 -9.43 -6.59 -4.49
C SER A 264 -8.75 -6.45 -3.13
N LEU A 265 -9.33 -7.00 -2.06
CA LEU A 265 -8.76 -6.96 -0.72
C LEU A 265 -7.33 -7.51 -0.69
N ASN A 266 -7.06 -8.54 -1.49
CA ASN A 266 -5.71 -9.11 -1.62
C ASN A 266 -4.67 -8.06 -2.04
N ASN A 267 -5.02 -7.08 -2.87
CA ASN A 267 -4.11 -6.00 -3.27
C ASN A 267 -3.76 -5.10 -2.08
N LEU A 268 -4.74 -4.86 -1.18
CA LEU A 268 -4.55 -4.04 0.01
C LEU A 268 -3.60 -4.70 1.03
N VAL A 269 -3.63 -6.03 1.11
CA VAL A 269 -2.81 -6.79 2.08
C VAL A 269 -1.53 -7.36 1.47
N ALA A 270 -1.40 -7.35 0.15
CA ALA A 270 -0.26 -7.91 -0.56
C ALA A 270 1.06 -7.25 -0.11
N GLY A 271 2.09 -8.06 0.11
CA GLY A 271 3.36 -7.60 0.68
C GLY A 271 3.35 -7.44 2.21
N ARG A 272 2.24 -7.73 2.86
CA ARG A 272 2.07 -7.68 4.32
C ARG A 272 1.62 -9.06 4.83
N PRO A 273 2.56 -10.01 5.06
CA PRO A 273 2.22 -11.37 5.52
C PRO A 273 1.38 -11.39 6.80
N ASP A 274 1.59 -10.42 7.70
CA ASP A 274 0.80 -10.19 8.91
C ASP A 274 -0.68 -9.90 8.62
N ARG A 275 -0.97 -9.18 7.54
CA ARG A 275 -2.33 -8.85 7.09
C ARG A 275 -2.93 -9.96 6.22
N VAL A 276 -2.13 -10.60 5.39
CA VAL A 276 -2.54 -11.81 4.65
C VAL A 276 -3.01 -12.91 5.62
N ALA A 277 -2.40 -13.00 6.80
CA ALA A 277 -2.78 -13.91 7.86
C ALA A 277 -4.23 -13.75 8.37
N LEU A 278 -4.84 -12.60 8.16
CA LEU A 278 -6.23 -12.29 8.54
C LEU A 278 -7.27 -12.76 7.51
N LEU A 279 -6.87 -13.01 6.26
CA LEU A 279 -7.83 -13.26 5.17
C LEU A 279 -8.78 -14.43 5.43
N PRO A 280 -8.33 -15.62 5.95
CA PRO A 280 -9.24 -16.69 6.28
C PRO A 280 -10.25 -16.34 7.39
N LEU A 281 -9.82 -15.56 8.40
CA LEU A 281 -10.70 -15.06 9.44
C LEU A 281 -11.75 -14.10 8.88
N ILE A 282 -11.36 -13.18 8.02
CA ILE A 282 -12.28 -12.23 7.38
C ILE A 282 -13.35 -12.98 6.56
N VAL A 283 -12.97 -13.99 5.78
CA VAL A 283 -13.95 -14.80 5.04
C VAL A 283 -14.88 -15.56 5.99
N ASP A 284 -14.35 -16.12 7.08
CA ASP A 284 -15.14 -16.82 8.08
C ASP A 284 -16.16 -15.90 8.79
N GLU A 285 -15.78 -14.65 9.10
CA GLU A 285 -16.67 -13.64 9.65
C GLU A 285 -17.73 -13.20 8.64
N LEU A 286 -17.33 -12.87 7.41
CA LEU A 286 -18.24 -12.43 6.35
C LEU A 286 -19.28 -13.51 6.01
N ASP A 287 -18.91 -14.79 6.05
CA ASP A 287 -19.84 -15.90 5.87
C ASP A 287 -20.96 -15.91 6.92
N ARG A 288 -20.71 -15.39 8.12
CA ARG A 288 -21.68 -15.23 9.21
C ARG A 288 -22.38 -13.87 9.22
N GLY A 289 -22.05 -12.98 8.26
CA GLY A 289 -22.54 -11.61 8.22
C GLY A 289 -21.82 -10.66 9.18
N GLU A 290 -20.70 -11.09 9.77
CA GLU A 290 -19.85 -10.29 10.64
C GLU A 290 -18.80 -9.53 9.80
N THR A 291 -18.50 -8.28 10.14
CA THR A 291 -17.60 -7.43 9.34
C THR A 291 -16.48 -6.77 10.15
N ALA A 292 -16.32 -7.17 11.40
CA ALA A 292 -15.46 -6.47 12.34
C ALA A 292 -13.98 -6.44 11.89
N THR A 293 -13.40 -7.61 11.56
CA THR A 293 -11.99 -7.68 11.11
C THR A 293 -11.80 -7.03 9.75
N TYR A 294 -12.77 -7.18 8.84
CA TYR A 294 -12.73 -6.52 7.52
C TYR A 294 -12.70 -4.99 7.67
N ARG A 295 -13.57 -4.42 8.49
CA ARG A 295 -13.62 -2.98 8.78
C ARG A 295 -12.36 -2.48 9.44
N ALA A 296 -11.89 -3.19 10.48
CA ALA A 296 -10.65 -2.82 11.16
C ALA A 296 -9.43 -2.83 10.20
N LEU A 297 -9.41 -3.75 9.24
CA LEU A 297 -8.38 -3.76 8.21
C LEU A 297 -8.45 -2.52 7.30
N LEU A 298 -9.64 -2.11 6.88
CA LEU A 298 -9.84 -0.92 6.06
C LEU A 298 -9.53 0.38 6.82
N ASP A 299 -9.96 0.46 8.09
CA ASP A 299 -9.77 1.63 8.95
C ASP A 299 -8.36 1.69 9.55
N GLN A 300 -7.51 0.70 9.31
CA GLN A 300 -6.17 0.53 9.90
C GLN A 300 -6.19 0.39 11.45
N ASP A 301 -7.32 -0.02 12.01
CA ASP A 301 -7.56 -0.18 13.44
C ASP A 301 -7.18 -1.59 13.98
N LEU A 302 -6.27 -2.28 13.30
CA LEU A 302 -5.91 -3.66 13.66
C LEU A 302 -5.06 -3.76 14.95
N GLY A 303 -4.60 -2.65 15.50
CA GLY A 303 -3.51 -2.65 16.46
C GLY A 303 -2.24 -3.23 15.83
N GLU A 304 -1.23 -3.47 16.63
CA GLU A 304 -0.18 -4.41 16.20
C GLU A 304 -0.80 -5.82 16.23
N VAL A 305 -1.19 -6.34 15.07
CA VAL A 305 -1.29 -7.79 14.89
C VAL A 305 0.04 -8.33 15.39
N PRO A 306 0.09 -9.37 16.27
CA PRO A 306 1.35 -9.90 16.76
C PRO A 306 2.22 -10.17 15.56
N ALA A 307 3.10 -9.26 15.25
CA ALA A 307 3.98 -9.39 14.13
C ALA A 307 4.76 -10.68 14.37
N VAL A 308 4.83 -11.54 13.41
CA VAL A 308 6.11 -12.16 13.10
C VAL A 308 7.12 -11.06 13.35
N PRO A 309 8.03 -11.22 14.36
CA PRO A 309 8.68 -10.12 15.05
C PRO A 309 9.00 -9.00 14.07
N ALA A 310 8.34 -7.88 14.27
CA ALA A 310 8.30 -6.78 13.34
C ALA A 310 9.69 -6.56 12.79
N ARG A 311 9.80 -6.25 11.51
CA ARG A 311 10.96 -5.52 11.00
C ARG A 311 11.34 -4.54 12.11
N VAL A 312 12.61 -4.50 12.49
CA VAL A 312 13.13 -3.40 13.31
C VAL A 312 12.54 -2.13 12.69
N GLY A 313 11.57 -1.55 13.40
CA GLY A 313 10.48 -0.73 12.87
C GLY A 313 10.86 0.08 11.64
N ASP A 314 10.10 -0.10 10.56
CA ASP A 314 10.06 0.84 9.44
C ASP A 314 9.83 2.23 10.05
N ALA A 315 10.82 3.11 9.94
CA ALA A 315 10.77 4.40 10.59
C ALA A 315 9.60 5.26 10.07
N SER A 316 9.08 4.95 8.86
CA SER A 316 7.87 5.59 8.31
C SER A 316 6.61 5.20 9.07
N ASP A 317 6.48 3.94 9.50
CA ASP A 317 5.33 3.47 10.28
C ASP A 317 5.31 4.09 11.70
N GLN A 318 6.46 4.45 12.24
CA GLN A 318 6.57 5.20 13.49
C GLN A 318 6.37 6.71 13.31
N PHE A 319 6.78 7.24 12.16
CA PHE A 319 6.74 8.66 11.86
C PHE A 319 5.33 9.14 11.56
N LEU A 320 4.58 8.44 10.70
CA LEU A 320 3.27 8.88 10.23
C LEU A 320 2.29 9.20 11.36
N PRO A 321 2.07 8.32 12.36
CA PRO A 321 1.16 8.63 13.47
C PRO A 321 1.63 9.83 14.30
N ARG A 322 2.93 9.91 14.59
CA ARG A 322 3.51 11.02 15.37
C ARG A 322 3.48 12.34 14.62
N PHE A 323 3.64 12.29 13.30
CA PHE A 323 3.55 13.49 12.46
C PHE A 323 2.11 13.97 12.32
N GLU A 324 1.14 13.07 12.24
CA GLU A 324 -0.27 13.44 12.32
C GLU A 324 -0.63 14.09 13.66
N LEU A 325 -0.13 13.57 14.78
CA LEU A 325 -0.28 14.22 16.08
C LEU A 325 0.34 15.62 16.10
N PHE A 326 1.52 15.80 15.52
CA PHE A 326 2.13 17.12 15.35
C PHE A 326 1.23 18.03 14.50
N LEU A 327 0.69 17.57 13.38
CA LEU A 327 -0.22 18.36 12.55
C LEU A 327 -1.51 18.74 13.32
N GLN A 328 -2.02 17.86 14.17
CA GLN A 328 -3.17 18.15 15.03
C GLN A 328 -2.87 19.18 16.12
N SER A 329 -1.61 19.31 16.55
CA SER A 329 -1.18 20.34 17.50
C SER A 329 -1.10 21.75 16.90
N LEU A 330 -1.18 21.85 15.56
CA LEU A 330 -1.16 23.11 14.83
C LEU A 330 -2.59 23.65 14.64
N SER A 331 -2.73 24.95 14.35
CA SER A 331 -4.01 25.46 13.87
C SER A 331 -4.39 24.78 12.54
N SER A 332 -5.69 24.68 12.24
CA SER A 332 -6.18 24.07 11.00
C SER A 332 -5.55 24.68 9.75
N GLU A 333 -5.31 25.99 9.75
CA GLU A 333 -4.65 26.68 8.65
C GLU A 333 -3.18 26.29 8.51
N GLN A 334 -2.46 26.21 9.63
CA GLN A 334 -1.05 25.78 9.64
C GLN A 334 -0.91 24.32 9.21
N ALA A 335 -1.76 23.42 9.71
CA ALA A 335 -1.75 22.01 9.32
C ALA A 335 -2.07 21.84 7.82
N ALA A 336 -3.07 22.58 7.31
CA ALA A 336 -3.39 22.57 5.88
C ALA A 336 -2.23 23.14 5.03
N ALA A 337 -1.53 24.17 5.50
CA ALA A 337 -0.36 24.71 4.83
C ALA A 337 0.77 23.65 4.74
N VAL A 338 1.06 22.97 5.85
CA VAL A 338 2.08 21.90 5.86
C VAL A 338 1.71 20.76 4.93
N ARG A 339 0.44 20.30 4.91
CA ARG A 339 -0.02 19.26 3.98
C ARG A 339 0.10 19.69 2.52
N ARG A 340 -0.26 20.94 2.17
CA ARG A 340 -0.07 21.49 0.81
C ARG A 340 1.39 21.54 0.41
N GLU A 341 2.28 21.93 1.30
CA GLU A 341 3.71 21.95 1.03
C GLU A 341 4.27 20.55 0.83
N LEU A 342 3.86 19.58 1.66
CA LEU A 342 4.22 18.17 1.46
C LEU A 342 3.76 17.67 0.10
N ALA A 343 2.49 17.91 -0.27
CA ALA A 343 1.95 17.52 -1.56
C ALA A 343 2.64 18.19 -2.76
N GLY A 344 3.28 19.34 -2.55
CA GLY A 344 4.03 20.09 -3.56
C GLY A 344 5.53 19.78 -3.61
N LEU A 345 6.03 18.86 -2.77
CA LEU A 345 7.45 18.52 -2.79
C LEU A 345 7.84 17.83 -4.10
N PRO A 346 9.03 18.10 -4.62
CA PRO A 346 9.47 17.52 -5.88
C PRO A 346 9.59 16.00 -5.75
N VAL A 347 8.93 15.28 -6.65
CA VAL A 347 8.99 13.81 -6.74
C VAL A 347 10.39 13.33 -7.13
N GLU A 348 11.16 14.19 -7.77
CA GLU A 348 12.49 13.91 -8.34
C GLU A 348 13.65 14.21 -7.37
N ASP A 349 13.35 14.53 -6.11
CA ASP A 349 14.39 14.85 -5.12
C ASP A 349 15.13 13.59 -4.68
N PRO A 350 16.40 13.40 -5.06
CA PRO A 350 17.17 12.23 -4.68
C PRO A 350 17.31 12.15 -3.15
N GLY A 351 16.88 11.02 -2.57
CA GLY A 351 16.93 10.81 -1.13
C GLY A 351 15.90 11.62 -0.31
N ASN A 352 14.96 12.29 -0.99
CA ASN A 352 13.88 13.07 -0.36
C ASN A 352 14.38 14.09 0.68
N GLN A 353 15.45 14.83 0.33
CA GLN A 353 16.02 15.86 1.18
C GLN A 353 15.05 17.04 1.39
N ALA A 354 14.14 17.27 0.44
CA ALA A 354 13.10 18.28 0.55
C ALA A 354 12.17 18.02 1.74
N LEU A 355 11.86 16.76 2.08
CA LEU A 355 11.11 16.42 3.29
C LEU A 355 11.85 16.88 4.55
N LEU A 356 13.14 16.57 4.66
CA LEU A 356 13.95 16.94 5.82
C LEU A 356 14.08 18.48 5.95
N ALA A 357 14.24 19.16 4.82
CA ALA A 357 14.30 20.62 4.77
C ALA A 357 12.96 21.26 5.22
N LEU A 358 11.84 20.69 4.75
CA LEU A 358 10.51 21.15 5.17
C LEU A 358 10.29 20.95 6.67
N LEU A 359 10.61 19.78 7.21
CA LEU A 359 10.48 19.50 8.63
C LEU A 359 11.34 20.45 9.49
N ALA A 360 12.55 20.75 9.05
CA ALA A 360 13.43 21.72 9.70
C ALA A 360 12.86 23.15 9.64
N ALA A 361 12.37 23.58 8.48
CA ALA A 361 11.77 24.90 8.27
C ALA A 361 10.51 25.12 9.13
N ARG A 362 9.73 24.06 9.35
CA ARG A 362 8.49 24.06 10.14
C ARG A 362 8.74 23.86 11.64
N ARG A 363 10.00 23.79 12.08
CA ARG A 363 10.39 23.58 13.48
C ARG A 363 9.65 22.39 14.11
N THR A 364 9.56 21.28 13.38
CA THR A 364 8.94 20.06 13.91
C THR A 364 9.70 19.59 15.15
N PRO A 365 9.05 18.85 16.07
CA PRO A 365 9.74 18.30 17.24
C PRO A 365 11.01 17.53 16.83
N ALA A 366 12.10 17.74 17.59
CA ALA A 366 13.39 17.16 17.26
C ALA A 366 13.35 15.63 17.08
N ALA A 367 12.49 14.94 17.85
CA ALA A 367 12.29 13.50 17.74
C ALA A 367 11.72 13.10 16.38
N LEU A 368 10.78 13.88 15.80
CA LEU A 368 10.23 13.63 14.46
C LEU A 368 11.27 13.87 13.37
N TRP A 369 12.03 14.96 13.47
CA TRP A 369 13.12 15.23 12.53
C TRP A 369 14.19 14.13 12.56
N GLN A 370 14.60 13.69 13.76
CA GLN A 370 15.55 12.60 13.93
C GLN A 370 15.02 11.28 13.35
N LEU A 371 13.73 11.00 13.52
CA LEU A 371 13.09 9.81 12.95
C LEU A 371 13.11 9.90 11.42
N ALA A 372 12.71 11.04 10.83
CA ALA A 372 12.76 11.25 9.39
C ALA A 372 14.20 11.19 8.83
N ALA A 373 15.19 11.69 9.57
CA ALA A 373 16.59 11.64 9.17
C ALA A 373 17.16 10.21 9.15
N ARG A 374 16.61 9.30 9.96
CA ARG A 374 16.97 7.87 9.98
C ARG A 374 16.24 7.05 8.94
N MET A 375 15.19 7.58 8.32
CA MET A 375 14.48 6.90 7.26
C MET A 375 15.36 6.69 6.04
N THR A 376 15.22 5.55 5.41
CA THR A 376 15.67 5.32 4.03
C THR A 376 14.93 6.26 3.07
N SER A 377 15.45 6.44 1.87
CA SER A 377 14.75 7.21 0.82
C SER A 377 13.38 6.62 0.51
N TYR A 378 13.25 5.31 0.53
CA TYR A 378 11.98 4.60 0.33
C TYR A 378 10.95 4.89 1.44
N GLU A 379 11.37 4.86 2.69
CA GLU A 379 10.50 5.18 3.83
C GLU A 379 10.02 6.63 3.76
N ARG A 380 10.91 7.57 3.41
CA ARG A 380 10.53 8.97 3.20
C ARG A 380 9.55 9.14 2.03
N GLN A 381 9.72 8.39 0.94
CA GLN A 381 8.77 8.37 -0.17
C GLN A 381 7.40 7.81 0.25
N ARG A 382 7.35 6.78 1.10
CA ARG A 382 6.09 6.28 1.68
C ARG A 382 5.38 7.35 2.51
N VAL A 383 6.14 8.11 3.31
CA VAL A 383 5.58 9.25 4.04
C VAL A 383 4.99 10.29 3.08
N LEU A 384 5.71 10.66 2.04
CA LEU A 384 5.24 11.63 1.05
C LEU A 384 3.99 11.12 0.31
N ALA A 385 3.94 9.83 -0.01
CA ALA A 385 2.78 9.20 -0.65
C ALA A 385 1.52 9.26 0.22
N ALA A 386 1.65 9.14 1.54
CA ALA A 386 0.53 9.29 2.46
C ALA A 386 -0.10 10.70 2.42
N TYR A 387 0.64 11.70 1.92
CA TYR A 387 0.18 13.07 1.73
C TYR A 387 -0.10 13.45 0.27
N GLY A 388 -0.31 12.45 -0.60
CA GLY A 388 -0.71 12.67 -1.99
C GLY A 388 0.44 12.93 -2.97
N VAL A 389 1.69 12.84 -2.52
CA VAL A 389 2.83 12.81 -3.45
C VAL A 389 2.87 11.41 -4.10
N PRO A 390 2.81 11.29 -5.42
CA PRO A 390 2.89 9.98 -6.07
C PRO A 390 4.15 9.24 -5.62
N LEU A 391 4.00 7.98 -5.20
CA LEU A 391 5.17 7.14 -4.92
C LEU A 391 6.07 7.13 -6.14
N ALA A 392 7.30 7.60 -5.97
CA ALA A 392 8.30 7.70 -7.04
C ALA A 392 8.82 6.33 -7.52
N LEU A 393 8.26 5.21 -7.02
CA LEU A 393 8.42 3.86 -7.58
C LEU A 393 8.03 3.81 -9.07
N TYR A 394 7.22 4.78 -9.51
CA TYR A 394 6.84 4.99 -10.89
C TYR A 394 6.96 6.47 -11.20
N VAL A 395 8.17 6.94 -11.51
CA VAL A 395 8.32 8.24 -12.17
C VAL A 395 8.00 8.02 -13.64
N PRO A 396 6.78 8.35 -14.11
CA PRO A 396 6.40 8.12 -15.51
C PRO A 396 7.36 8.80 -16.48
N HIS A 397 8.08 9.85 -16.01
CA HIS A 397 9.06 10.58 -16.81
C HIS A 397 10.35 9.80 -17.05
N LEU A 398 10.69 8.79 -16.22
CA LEU A 398 11.91 8.00 -16.39
C LEU A 398 11.66 6.64 -17.04
N LEU A 399 10.39 6.17 -17.08
CA LEU A 399 10.06 4.95 -17.80
C LEU A 399 10.28 5.08 -19.32
N GLY A 400 10.21 6.29 -19.88
CA GLY A 400 10.20 6.49 -21.31
C GLY A 400 9.07 5.71 -22.00
N ASP A 401 8.75 6.07 -23.23
CA ASP A 401 7.74 5.31 -24.00
C ASP A 401 8.34 4.07 -24.68
N VAL A 402 9.54 3.71 -24.29
CA VAL A 402 10.27 2.55 -24.81
C VAL A 402 9.52 1.24 -24.55
N LYS A 403 8.72 1.18 -23.46
CA LYS A 403 7.90 -0.02 -23.14
C LYS A 403 7.01 -0.43 -24.29
N ALA A 404 6.31 0.53 -24.93
CA ALA A 404 5.44 0.22 -26.07
C ALA A 404 6.22 -0.38 -27.26
N ILE A 405 7.45 0.06 -27.48
CA ILE A 405 8.32 -0.49 -28.54
C ILE A 405 8.74 -1.92 -28.22
N PHE A 406 9.08 -2.21 -26.96
CA PHE A 406 9.42 -3.58 -26.50
C PHE A 406 8.19 -4.48 -26.60
N ASP A 407 7.03 -4.06 -26.07
CA ASP A 407 5.80 -4.86 -26.09
C ASP A 407 5.36 -5.16 -27.52
N CYS A 408 5.45 -4.20 -28.44
CA CYS A 408 5.15 -4.40 -29.86
C CYS A 408 6.11 -5.34 -30.59
N GLN A 409 7.29 -5.59 -30.06
CA GLN A 409 8.21 -6.60 -30.59
C GLN A 409 8.08 -7.94 -29.89
N GLU A 410 7.91 -7.96 -28.56
CA GLU A 410 8.19 -9.12 -27.73
C GLU A 410 6.94 -9.77 -27.12
N GLU A 411 5.80 -9.05 -27.03
CA GLU A 411 4.58 -9.54 -26.38
C GLU A 411 3.35 -9.49 -27.30
N ILE A 412 2.90 -8.30 -27.65
CA ILE A 412 1.63 -8.05 -28.34
C ILE A 412 1.44 -8.86 -29.63
N PRO A 413 2.46 -9.01 -30.51
CA PRO A 413 2.31 -9.78 -31.74
C PRO A 413 2.11 -11.28 -31.53
N PHE A 414 2.52 -11.80 -30.38
CA PHE A 414 2.46 -13.24 -30.06
C PHE A 414 1.20 -13.63 -29.29
N VAL A 415 0.36 -12.66 -28.89
CA VAL A 415 -0.87 -12.94 -28.17
C VAL A 415 -1.91 -13.57 -29.10
N GLU A 416 -2.44 -14.70 -28.69
CA GLU A 416 -3.55 -15.40 -29.35
C GLU A 416 -4.88 -15.10 -28.62
N PRO A 417 -5.78 -14.26 -29.20
CA PRO A 417 -7.02 -13.86 -28.51
C PRO A 417 -7.93 -15.04 -28.13
N ASP A 418 -7.91 -16.13 -28.89
CA ASP A 418 -8.71 -17.33 -28.60
C ASP A 418 -8.17 -18.09 -27.38
N LEU A 419 -6.86 -18.25 -27.29
CA LEU A 419 -6.19 -18.85 -26.13
C LEU A 419 -6.39 -17.99 -24.89
N LEU A 420 -6.32 -16.66 -25.02
CA LEU A 420 -6.64 -15.72 -23.95
C LEU A 420 -8.05 -15.96 -23.39
N ARG A 421 -9.07 -16.01 -24.28
CA ARG A 421 -10.46 -16.31 -23.87
C ARG A 421 -10.61 -17.70 -23.24
N GLN A 422 -9.94 -18.70 -23.79
CA GLN A 422 -9.95 -20.05 -23.24
C GLN A 422 -9.38 -20.09 -21.81
N ASN A 423 -8.24 -19.45 -21.56
CA ASN A 423 -7.62 -19.40 -20.23
C ASN A 423 -8.49 -18.61 -19.23
N GLN A 424 -9.17 -17.55 -19.68
CA GLN A 424 -10.13 -16.83 -18.83
C GLN A 424 -11.34 -17.69 -18.46
N SER A 425 -11.82 -18.52 -19.37
CA SER A 425 -13.04 -19.35 -19.16
C SER A 425 -12.88 -20.42 -18.07
N VAL A 426 -11.65 -20.76 -17.67
CA VAL A 426 -11.40 -21.73 -16.58
C VAL A 426 -11.45 -21.09 -15.20
N ILE A 427 -11.51 -19.76 -15.12
CA ILE A 427 -11.64 -19.03 -13.86
C ILE A 427 -13.09 -19.11 -13.40
N PRO A 428 -13.37 -19.65 -12.19
CA PRO A 428 -14.75 -19.89 -11.74
C PRO A 428 -15.46 -18.64 -11.20
N LEU A 429 -15.15 -17.45 -11.73
CA LEU A 429 -15.69 -16.15 -11.30
C LEU A 429 -16.05 -15.30 -12.52
N PRO A 430 -17.14 -15.66 -13.25
CA PRO A 430 -17.50 -14.96 -14.50
C PRO A 430 -17.78 -13.45 -14.29
N ALA A 431 -18.29 -13.04 -13.13
CA ALA A 431 -18.57 -11.64 -12.83
C ALA A 431 -17.29 -10.76 -12.78
N LEU A 432 -16.14 -11.34 -12.50
CA LEU A 432 -14.85 -10.64 -12.46
C LEU A 432 -14.11 -10.65 -13.81
N LEU A 433 -14.54 -11.51 -14.75
CA LEU A 433 -13.92 -11.63 -16.07
C LEU A 433 -13.99 -10.36 -16.93
N PRO A 434 -15.04 -9.50 -16.87
CA PRO A 434 -15.07 -8.25 -17.64
C PRO A 434 -13.87 -7.33 -17.34
N ALA A 435 -13.33 -7.38 -16.11
CA ALA A 435 -12.12 -6.65 -15.76
C ALA A 435 -10.87 -7.18 -16.47
N TYR A 436 -10.93 -8.39 -17.03
CA TYR A 436 -9.86 -9.09 -17.74
C TYR A 436 -10.14 -9.28 -19.23
N ASP A 437 -11.22 -8.68 -19.79
CA ASP A 437 -11.50 -8.78 -21.23
C ASP A 437 -10.48 -7.93 -22.02
N PHE A 438 -9.28 -8.45 -22.08
CA PHE A 438 -8.19 -7.87 -22.85
C PHE A 438 -8.25 -8.21 -24.35
N ALA A 439 -9.15 -9.11 -24.78
CA ALA A 439 -9.11 -9.65 -26.15
C ALA A 439 -9.35 -8.57 -27.22
N GLU A 440 -10.32 -7.66 -26.99
CA GLU A 440 -10.54 -6.51 -27.87
C GLU A 440 -9.38 -5.51 -27.78
N GLY A 441 -8.91 -5.22 -26.56
CA GLY A 441 -7.78 -4.35 -26.31
C GLY A 441 -6.52 -4.86 -26.98
N ILE A 442 -6.25 -6.16 -26.95
CA ILE A 442 -5.11 -6.80 -27.62
C ILE A 442 -5.19 -6.64 -29.13
N SER A 443 -6.38 -6.86 -29.72
CA SER A 443 -6.57 -6.70 -31.16
C SER A 443 -6.32 -5.23 -31.59
N ALA A 444 -6.72 -4.26 -30.79
CA ALA A 444 -6.41 -2.86 -30.99
C ALA A 444 -4.91 -2.57 -30.86
N SER A 445 -4.25 -3.12 -29.84
CA SER A 445 -2.81 -2.99 -29.64
C SER A 445 -1.99 -3.60 -30.78
N GLN A 446 -2.39 -4.77 -31.31
CA GLN A 446 -1.77 -5.38 -32.46
C GLN A 446 -1.90 -4.51 -33.72
N ARG A 447 -3.06 -3.85 -33.93
CA ARG A 447 -3.20 -2.87 -35.01
C ARG A 447 -2.29 -1.68 -34.82
N SER A 448 -2.24 -1.11 -33.62
CA SER A 448 -1.38 0.02 -33.28
C SER A 448 0.11 -0.30 -33.52
N CYS A 449 0.58 -1.48 -33.12
CA CYS A 449 1.96 -1.90 -33.38
C CYS A 449 2.27 -1.93 -34.89
N ARG A 450 1.35 -2.44 -35.73
CA ARG A 450 1.50 -2.42 -37.18
C ARG A 450 1.51 -1.00 -37.75
N GLU A 451 0.63 -0.12 -37.28
CA GLU A 451 0.57 1.29 -37.68
C GLU A 451 1.84 2.06 -37.30
N MET A 452 2.43 1.73 -36.17
CA MET A 452 3.74 2.23 -35.74
C MET A 452 4.90 1.69 -36.60
N GLY A 453 4.65 0.67 -37.43
CA GLY A 453 5.68 0.01 -38.26
C GLY A 453 6.69 -0.75 -37.39
N ILE A 454 6.23 -1.32 -36.27
CA ILE A 454 7.03 -2.18 -35.39
C ILE A 454 6.61 -3.63 -35.66
N GLY A 455 7.57 -4.45 -36.09
CA GLY A 455 7.37 -5.89 -36.35
C GLY A 455 7.73 -6.72 -35.13
N PRO A 456 7.29 -8.00 -35.11
CA PRO A 456 7.61 -8.93 -34.02
C PRO A 456 9.11 -9.25 -33.97
N ALA A 457 9.59 -9.55 -32.78
CA ALA A 457 10.89 -10.21 -32.59
C ALA A 457 10.91 -11.59 -33.28
N PRO A 458 12.08 -12.13 -33.61
CA PRO A 458 12.16 -13.50 -34.12
C PRO A 458 11.49 -14.49 -33.16
N LEU A 459 10.77 -15.49 -33.70
CA LEU A 459 10.07 -16.48 -32.89
C LEU A 459 11.01 -17.21 -31.88
N ALA A 460 12.27 -17.37 -32.24
CA ALA A 460 13.29 -17.92 -31.35
C ALA A 460 13.45 -17.15 -30.03
N PHE A 461 13.11 -15.86 -30.01
CA PHE A 461 13.12 -15.06 -28.79
C PHE A 461 12.11 -15.60 -27.75
N LYS A 462 10.94 -16.08 -28.19
CA LYS A 462 9.92 -16.68 -27.33
C LYS A 462 10.21 -18.13 -26.94
N GLY A 463 11.35 -18.69 -27.36
CA GLY A 463 11.77 -20.02 -26.93
C GLY A 463 12.27 -20.02 -25.47
N PRO A 464 12.15 -21.16 -24.75
CA PRO A 464 12.61 -21.28 -23.38
C PRO A 464 14.13 -21.09 -23.26
N VAL A 465 14.55 -20.49 -22.17
CA VAL A 465 15.97 -20.34 -21.84
C VAL A 465 16.44 -21.57 -21.07
N THR A 466 17.37 -22.35 -21.65
CA THR A 466 17.89 -23.61 -21.08
C THR A 466 19.31 -23.47 -20.56
N ALA A 467 19.67 -22.26 -20.08
CA ALA A 467 21.02 -21.99 -19.56
C ALA A 467 21.36 -22.82 -18.32
N THR A 468 22.61 -23.29 -18.25
CA THR A 468 23.08 -24.14 -17.14
C THR A 468 23.69 -23.38 -15.97
N HIS A 469 23.56 -22.07 -15.94
CA HIS A 469 24.01 -21.26 -14.82
C HIS A 469 23.18 -21.55 -13.57
N PRO A 470 23.74 -21.41 -12.36
CA PRO A 470 22.94 -21.41 -11.15
C PRO A 470 21.96 -20.23 -11.15
N VAL A 471 20.68 -20.51 -10.90
CA VAL A 471 19.59 -19.49 -10.86
C VAL A 471 18.77 -19.64 -9.59
N LEU A 472 18.59 -18.56 -8.86
CA LEU A 472 17.61 -18.45 -7.79
C LEU A 472 16.43 -17.62 -8.28
N LEU A 473 15.25 -18.23 -8.37
CA LEU A 473 14.02 -17.51 -8.64
C LEU A 473 13.32 -17.21 -7.31
N LEU A 474 12.94 -15.94 -7.13
CA LEU A 474 12.18 -15.48 -5.99
C LEU A 474 10.77 -15.12 -6.46
N ALA A 475 9.75 -15.67 -5.81
CA ALA A 475 8.36 -15.44 -6.19
C ALA A 475 7.50 -15.14 -4.96
N GLY A 476 6.80 -14.01 -4.99
CA GLY A 476 5.78 -13.65 -4.01
C GLY A 476 4.50 -14.44 -4.28
N THR A 477 3.92 -15.04 -3.23
CA THR A 477 2.70 -15.83 -3.40
C THR A 477 1.44 -14.99 -3.66
N GLN A 478 1.54 -13.66 -3.44
CA GLN A 478 0.50 -12.66 -3.72
C GLN A 478 0.87 -11.77 -4.92
N ASP A 479 1.83 -12.18 -5.75
CA ASP A 479 2.21 -11.42 -6.94
C ASP A 479 1.16 -11.60 -8.04
N THR A 480 0.39 -10.54 -8.29
CA THR A 480 -0.62 -10.45 -9.36
C THR A 480 -0.07 -9.82 -10.65
N VAL A 481 1.18 -9.35 -10.66
CA VAL A 481 1.84 -8.72 -11.82
C VAL A 481 2.67 -9.74 -12.59
N THR A 482 3.55 -10.47 -11.89
CA THR A 482 4.29 -11.61 -12.41
C THR A 482 4.00 -12.83 -11.51
N PRO A 483 2.85 -13.48 -11.72
CA PRO A 483 2.37 -14.52 -10.81
C PRO A 483 3.37 -15.64 -10.59
N MET A 484 3.33 -16.28 -9.43
CA MET A 484 4.21 -17.38 -9.05
C MET A 484 4.26 -18.50 -10.11
N LEU A 485 3.14 -18.74 -10.82
CA LEU A 485 3.06 -19.66 -11.96
C LEU A 485 4.17 -19.38 -12.99
N TRP A 486 4.48 -18.12 -13.29
CA TRP A 486 5.49 -17.77 -14.28
C TRP A 486 6.90 -18.15 -13.82
N ALA A 487 7.19 -17.96 -12.55
CA ALA A 487 8.46 -18.43 -11.98
C ALA A 487 8.57 -19.95 -11.96
N GLU A 488 7.47 -20.67 -11.73
CA GLU A 488 7.41 -22.13 -11.80
C GLU A 488 7.69 -22.65 -13.22
N LEU A 489 7.08 -22.04 -14.22
CA LEU A 489 7.31 -22.37 -15.62
C LEU A 489 8.77 -22.09 -16.04
N ALA A 490 9.31 -20.93 -15.68
CA ALA A 490 10.70 -20.59 -15.95
C ALA A 490 11.68 -21.55 -15.24
N ALA A 491 11.40 -21.89 -13.99
CA ALA A 491 12.23 -22.85 -13.23
C ALA A 491 12.24 -24.26 -13.87
N ALA A 492 11.13 -24.68 -14.46
CA ALA A 492 11.05 -25.98 -15.15
C ALA A 492 11.94 -26.07 -16.40
N ALA A 493 12.23 -24.93 -17.05
CA ALA A 493 13.11 -24.85 -18.22
C ALA A 493 14.61 -24.75 -17.86
N LEU A 494 14.93 -24.35 -16.62
CA LEU A 494 16.30 -24.09 -16.16
C LEU A 494 16.85 -25.26 -15.33
N PRO A 495 17.84 -26.02 -15.80
CA PRO A 495 18.29 -27.26 -15.14
C PRO A 495 18.93 -27.06 -13.76
N ASN A 496 19.47 -25.88 -13.47
CA ASN A 496 20.10 -25.52 -12.19
C ASN A 496 19.34 -24.43 -11.44
N ALA A 497 18.01 -24.35 -11.67
CA ALA A 497 17.14 -23.40 -11.01
C ALA A 497 16.73 -23.85 -9.61
N ARG A 498 16.53 -22.88 -8.75
CA ARG A 498 15.89 -23.02 -7.44
C ARG A 498 14.80 -22.00 -7.32
N LEU A 499 13.61 -22.41 -6.99
CA LEU A 499 12.47 -21.54 -6.74
C LEU A 499 12.29 -21.39 -5.22
N GLN A 500 12.40 -20.17 -4.75
CA GLN A 500 12.08 -19.78 -3.38
C GLN A 500 10.79 -18.96 -3.36
N ARG A 501 9.76 -19.50 -2.70
CA ARG A 501 8.50 -18.81 -2.49
C ARG A 501 8.60 -17.90 -1.26
N LEU A 502 8.01 -16.71 -1.34
CA LEU A 502 7.91 -15.76 -0.24
C LEU A 502 6.42 -15.58 0.12
N PRO A 503 5.95 -16.29 1.17
CA PRO A 503 4.53 -16.29 1.55
C PRO A 503 4.02 -14.91 1.95
N GLY A 504 2.88 -14.49 1.38
CA GLY A 504 2.23 -13.22 1.68
C GLY A 504 2.85 -11.98 1.04
N TYR A 505 3.97 -12.13 0.31
CA TYR A 505 4.56 -11.03 -0.44
C TYR A 505 4.03 -10.96 -1.88
N SER A 506 4.09 -9.76 -2.47
CA SER A 506 3.61 -9.44 -3.82
C SER A 506 4.76 -9.20 -4.80
N HIS A 507 4.57 -8.29 -5.76
CA HIS A 507 5.49 -7.99 -6.86
C HIS A 507 6.74 -7.23 -6.39
N ALA A 508 7.90 -7.54 -7.01
CA ALA A 508 9.17 -6.86 -6.75
C ALA A 508 9.61 -6.95 -5.27
N LEU A 509 9.93 -8.15 -4.86
CA LEU A 509 10.22 -8.53 -3.48
C LEU A 509 11.36 -7.73 -2.83
N LEU A 510 12.36 -7.35 -3.63
CA LEU A 510 13.49 -6.52 -3.19
C LEU A 510 13.02 -5.24 -2.49
N TYR A 511 11.94 -4.62 -2.99
CA TYR A 511 11.41 -3.37 -2.44
C TYR A 511 10.45 -3.58 -1.26
N GLN A 512 9.88 -4.78 -1.12
CA GLN A 512 8.91 -5.09 -0.06
C GLN A 512 9.56 -5.68 1.19
N THR A 513 10.63 -6.45 1.01
CA THR A 513 11.21 -7.26 2.10
C THR A 513 12.40 -6.60 2.79
N GLY A 514 12.82 -5.41 2.34
CA GLY A 514 14.04 -4.74 2.81
C GLY A 514 15.27 -5.59 2.51
N ALA A 515 16.13 -5.81 3.50
CA ALA A 515 17.39 -6.56 3.32
C ALA A 515 17.21 -8.07 3.07
N CYS A 516 15.97 -8.62 3.17
CA CYS A 516 15.78 -10.07 3.11
C CYS A 516 16.13 -10.68 1.75
N VAL A 517 15.76 -10.02 0.64
CA VAL A 517 16.17 -10.47 -0.71
C VAL A 517 17.68 -10.40 -0.86
N ALA A 518 18.31 -9.33 -0.36
CA ALA A 518 19.78 -9.22 -0.38
C ALA A 518 20.44 -10.33 0.42
N GLU A 519 19.87 -10.73 1.55
CA GLU A 519 20.33 -11.85 2.37
C GLU A 519 20.20 -13.19 1.63
N LEU A 520 19.06 -13.47 1.01
CA LEU A 520 18.84 -14.66 0.18
C LEU A 520 19.83 -14.71 -1.00
N ALA A 521 20.02 -13.57 -1.68
CA ALA A 521 20.96 -13.44 -2.77
C ALA A 521 22.41 -13.67 -2.28
N LEU A 522 22.80 -13.13 -1.14
CA LEU A 522 24.14 -13.32 -0.56
C LEU A 522 24.40 -14.81 -0.27
N GLN A 523 23.46 -15.49 0.38
CA GLN A 523 23.56 -16.94 0.66
C GLN A 523 23.70 -17.75 -0.63
N PHE A 524 22.83 -17.49 -1.60
CA PHE A 524 22.85 -18.21 -2.88
C PHE A 524 24.12 -17.96 -3.67
N LEU A 525 24.54 -16.72 -3.83
CA LEU A 525 25.73 -16.37 -4.61
C LEU A 525 27.04 -16.88 -3.96
N ALA A 526 27.05 -17.07 -2.64
CA ALA A 526 28.17 -17.69 -1.93
C ALA A 526 28.22 -19.21 -2.13
N ALA A 527 27.05 -19.87 -2.14
CA ALA A 527 26.93 -21.33 -2.25
C ALA A 527 25.68 -21.75 -3.05
N PRO A 528 25.73 -21.66 -4.40
CA PRO A 528 24.54 -21.86 -5.26
C PRO A 528 23.88 -23.24 -5.15
N THR A 529 24.59 -24.23 -4.62
CA THR A 529 24.07 -25.60 -4.41
C THR A 529 23.40 -25.82 -3.06
N GLN A 530 23.51 -24.86 -2.13
CA GLN A 530 22.91 -24.97 -0.81
C GLN A 530 21.51 -24.33 -0.77
N PRO A 531 20.59 -24.83 0.07
CA PRO A 531 19.33 -24.16 0.34
C PRO A 531 19.56 -22.74 0.89
N VAL A 532 18.66 -21.84 0.56
CA VAL A 532 18.63 -20.49 1.13
C VAL A 532 17.41 -20.34 2.04
N ALA A 533 17.55 -19.59 3.13
CA ALA A 533 16.47 -19.28 4.04
C ALA A 533 16.70 -17.93 4.73
N ALA A 534 15.63 -17.16 4.85
CA ALA A 534 15.62 -15.90 5.58
C ALA A 534 14.22 -15.69 6.18
N ARG A 535 14.05 -14.65 6.99
CA ARG A 535 12.75 -14.37 7.65
C ARG A 535 11.58 -14.28 6.66
N CYS A 536 11.78 -13.66 5.51
CA CYS A 536 10.73 -13.50 4.52
C CYS A 536 10.30 -14.80 3.84
N THR A 537 10.97 -15.92 4.10
CA THR A 537 10.57 -17.26 3.59
C THR A 537 9.76 -18.08 4.62
N ALA A 538 9.49 -17.52 5.80
CA ALA A 538 8.71 -18.19 6.83
C ALA A 538 7.26 -18.42 6.39
N PRO A 539 6.64 -19.55 6.76
CA PRO A 539 5.22 -19.78 6.54
C PRO A 539 4.36 -18.69 7.23
N ILE A 540 3.15 -18.46 6.70
CA ILE A 540 2.19 -17.54 7.33
C ILE A 540 1.67 -18.16 8.63
N ASP A 541 1.72 -17.39 9.70
CA ASP A 541 1.06 -17.71 10.97
C ASP A 541 -0.35 -17.10 10.95
N TYR A 542 -1.33 -17.89 10.49
CA TYR A 542 -2.70 -17.44 10.32
C TYR A 542 -3.35 -17.05 11.64
N VAL A 543 -4.06 -15.93 11.62
CA VAL A 543 -4.84 -15.42 12.75
C VAL A 543 -6.15 -16.21 12.82
N LEU A 544 -6.38 -16.88 13.95
CA LEU A 544 -7.52 -17.79 14.14
C LEU A 544 -8.71 -17.17 14.86
N GLU A 545 -8.49 -16.04 15.52
CA GLU A 545 -9.50 -15.27 16.27
C GLU A 545 -9.28 -13.79 16.02
N PRO A 546 -10.33 -12.94 16.09
CA PRO A 546 -10.17 -11.51 15.94
C PRO A 546 -9.09 -10.96 16.87
N PRO A 547 -8.14 -10.15 16.37
CA PRO A 547 -7.16 -9.47 17.21
C PRO A 547 -7.81 -8.69 18.32
N LEU A 548 -7.11 -8.51 19.43
CA LEU A 548 -7.66 -7.78 20.58
C LEU A 548 -8.14 -6.37 20.19
N ALA A 549 -7.38 -5.67 19.36
CA ALA A 549 -7.78 -4.37 18.85
C ALA A 549 -9.15 -4.42 18.15
N VAL A 550 -9.40 -5.43 17.30
CA VAL A 550 -10.70 -5.62 16.63
C VAL A 550 -11.84 -5.91 17.62
N ARG A 551 -11.55 -6.67 18.67
CA ARG A 551 -12.55 -6.97 19.72
C ARG A 551 -12.83 -5.76 20.60
N LEU A 552 -11.88 -4.85 20.73
CA LEU A 552 -11.95 -3.64 21.53
C LEU A 552 -12.63 -2.49 20.80
N THR A 553 -12.29 -2.28 19.51
CA THR A 553 -12.67 -1.11 18.73
C THR A 553 -14.09 -1.19 18.14
N GLY A 554 -14.66 -0.03 17.81
CA GLY A 554 -15.95 0.09 17.14
C GLY A 554 -17.15 -0.33 18.00
N ARG A 555 -16.98 -0.39 19.32
CA ARG A 555 -18.01 -0.81 20.28
C ARG A 555 -18.02 0.14 21.48
N THR A 556 -19.19 0.48 21.98
CA THR A 556 -19.33 1.28 23.19
C THR A 556 -19.32 0.35 24.41
N TRP A 557 -18.39 0.62 25.32
CA TRP A 557 -18.20 -0.09 26.57
C TRP A 557 -18.74 0.73 27.73
N LEU A 558 -19.67 0.20 28.52
CA LEU A 558 -20.25 0.83 29.71
C LEU A 558 -19.54 0.32 30.95
N LEU A 559 -19.00 1.22 31.76
CA LEU A 559 -18.36 0.89 33.02
C LEU A 559 -19.40 0.37 34.03
N GLN A 560 -19.19 -0.84 34.53
CA GLN A 560 -20.02 -1.43 35.58
C GLN A 560 -19.47 -1.19 36.97
N GLY A 561 -18.15 -1.09 37.09
CA GLY A 561 -17.50 -0.86 38.39
C GLY A 561 -15.98 -0.96 38.32
N TRP A 562 -15.33 -0.59 39.40
CA TRP A 562 -13.89 -0.81 39.61
C TRP A 562 -13.61 -1.18 41.06
N ALA A 563 -12.44 -1.79 41.32
CA ALA A 563 -12.01 -2.23 42.67
C ALA A 563 -13.04 -3.11 43.43
N GLY A 564 -13.97 -3.77 42.72
CA GLY A 564 -15.01 -4.59 43.32
C GLY A 564 -16.28 -3.85 43.72
N GLU A 565 -16.35 -2.54 43.51
CA GLU A 565 -17.52 -1.70 43.74
C GLU A 565 -18.29 -1.42 42.45
N ALA A 566 -19.62 -1.32 42.51
CA ALA A 566 -20.44 -0.93 41.38
C ALA A 566 -20.27 0.57 41.08
N ALA A 567 -20.17 0.95 39.82
CA ALA A 567 -20.19 2.34 39.44
C ALA A 567 -21.57 2.96 39.74
N ALA A 568 -21.63 3.88 40.67
CA ALA A 568 -22.86 4.60 41.05
C ALA A 568 -22.77 6.04 40.49
N GLY A 569 -23.85 6.49 39.84
CA GLY A 569 -23.93 7.87 39.32
C GLY A 569 -24.19 7.93 37.82
N SER A 570 -23.68 8.99 37.18
CA SER A 570 -23.79 9.18 35.73
C SER A 570 -23.05 8.10 34.97
N PRO A 571 -23.48 7.74 33.75
CA PRO A 571 -22.83 6.69 32.97
C PRO A 571 -21.39 7.09 32.60
N VAL A 572 -20.49 6.10 32.69
CA VAL A 572 -19.10 6.21 32.21
C VAL A 572 -18.93 5.21 31.05
N THR A 573 -18.50 5.71 29.91
CA THR A 573 -18.37 4.88 28.71
C THR A 573 -16.99 4.99 28.11
N ALA A 574 -16.62 4.03 27.24
CA ALA A 574 -15.40 4.05 26.45
C ALA A 574 -15.69 3.50 25.04
N LEU A 575 -15.42 4.26 24.02
CA LEU A 575 -15.41 3.85 22.62
C LEU A 575 -13.99 3.97 22.08
N PHE A 576 -13.38 2.85 21.72
CA PHE A 576 -12.06 2.80 21.12
C PHE A 576 -12.21 2.79 19.61
N SER A 577 -11.61 3.75 18.89
CA SER A 577 -11.64 3.82 17.43
C SER A 577 -10.48 4.65 16.91
N ARG A 578 -9.83 4.19 15.84
CA ARG A 578 -8.77 4.90 15.11
C ARG A 578 -7.66 5.47 15.98
N GLY A 579 -7.20 4.68 16.95
CA GLY A 579 -6.17 5.07 17.90
C GLY A 579 -6.62 6.06 18.98
N ARG A 580 -7.93 6.37 19.08
CA ARG A 580 -8.51 7.22 20.12
C ARG A 580 -9.55 6.49 20.95
N VAL A 581 -9.56 6.75 22.23
CA VAL A 581 -10.67 6.40 23.13
C VAL A 581 -11.42 7.67 23.49
N VAL A 582 -12.73 7.60 23.31
CA VAL A 582 -13.66 8.69 23.66
C VAL A 582 -14.82 8.13 24.45
N GLY A 583 -15.49 8.93 25.26
CA GLY A 583 -16.67 8.47 25.99
C GLY A 583 -17.15 9.49 27.02
N LEU A 584 -18.05 9.03 27.88
CA LEU A 584 -18.53 9.80 29.03
C LEU A 584 -17.68 9.45 30.26
N ASP A 585 -17.39 10.45 31.08
CA ASP A 585 -16.60 10.30 32.31
C ASP A 585 -17.43 10.48 33.61
N GLY A 586 -18.73 10.52 33.44
CA GLY A 586 -19.67 10.77 34.55
C GLY A 586 -19.99 12.25 34.79
N CYS A 587 -19.30 13.15 34.08
CA CYS A 587 -19.46 14.61 34.17
C CYS A 587 -19.67 15.25 32.80
N GLY A 588 -18.90 14.87 31.83
CA GLY A 588 -18.89 15.34 30.48
C GLY A 588 -18.38 14.27 29.52
N THR A 589 -17.71 14.68 28.46
CA THR A 589 -16.99 13.79 27.55
C THR A 589 -15.49 13.86 27.80
N TYR A 590 -14.79 12.81 27.44
CA TYR A 590 -13.33 12.77 27.47
C TYR A 590 -12.77 12.19 26.19
N ALA A 591 -11.49 12.45 25.92
CA ALA A 591 -10.75 11.84 24.84
C ALA A 591 -9.30 11.58 25.27
N ALA A 592 -8.74 10.48 24.76
CA ALA A 592 -7.33 10.13 24.88
C ALA A 592 -6.87 9.39 23.63
N ASP A 593 -5.58 9.34 23.37
CA ASP A 593 -5.02 8.46 22.36
C ASP A 593 -4.68 7.10 23.02
N PHE A 594 -4.77 6.01 22.25
CA PHE A 594 -4.41 4.69 22.74
C PHE A 594 -3.62 3.88 21.72
N VAL A 595 -2.82 2.96 22.24
CA VAL A 595 -2.11 1.93 21.46
C VAL A 595 -2.33 0.57 22.14
N VAL A 596 -2.63 -0.45 21.33
CA VAL A 596 -2.73 -1.84 21.78
C VAL A 596 -1.61 -2.67 21.16
N ALA A 597 -0.84 -3.35 21.99
CA ALA A 597 0.22 -4.27 21.57
C ALA A 597 0.10 -5.60 22.31
N GLY A 598 -0.42 -6.63 21.64
CA GLY A 598 -0.76 -7.92 22.28
C GLY A 598 -1.89 -7.74 23.30
N ASP A 599 -1.63 -8.00 24.57
CA ASP A 599 -2.55 -7.78 25.70
C ASP A 599 -2.27 -6.47 26.47
N ARG A 600 -1.32 -5.68 25.97
CA ARG A 600 -0.95 -4.40 26.56
C ARG A 600 -1.73 -3.27 25.91
N LEU A 601 -2.15 -2.35 26.76
CA LEU A 601 -2.83 -1.10 26.39
C LEU A 601 -2.01 0.07 26.93
N GLU A 602 -1.77 1.06 26.12
CA GLU A 602 -1.17 2.32 26.52
C GLU A 602 -2.16 3.43 26.15
N ILE A 603 -2.59 4.20 27.13
CA ILE A 603 -3.51 5.33 26.94
C ILE A 603 -2.75 6.59 27.34
N SER A 604 -2.76 7.61 26.47
CA SER A 604 -2.22 8.94 26.80
C SER A 604 -3.06 9.61 27.89
N ASP A 605 -2.57 10.72 28.44
CA ASP A 605 -3.31 11.49 29.45
C ASP A 605 -4.71 11.87 28.93
N PRO A 606 -5.80 11.32 29.53
CA PRO A 606 -7.16 11.63 29.10
C PRO A 606 -7.51 13.10 29.42
N VAL A 607 -8.12 13.77 28.45
CA VAL A 607 -8.56 15.15 28.58
C VAL A 607 -10.08 15.20 28.62
N ALA A 608 -10.64 15.75 29.70
CA ALA A 608 -12.07 16.03 29.80
C ALA A 608 -12.43 17.36 29.12
N ASP A 609 -13.64 17.45 28.56
CA ASP A 609 -14.16 18.68 27.96
C ASP A 609 -14.90 19.59 28.96
N ASN A 610 -15.19 19.08 30.15
CA ASN A 610 -15.97 19.79 31.18
C ASN A 610 -15.40 19.56 32.57
N ASP A 611 -14.86 20.63 33.18
CA ASP A 611 -14.36 20.66 34.56
C ASP A 611 -15.36 21.32 35.54
N SER A 612 -16.58 21.62 35.09
CA SER A 612 -17.55 22.36 35.91
C SER A 612 -18.40 21.52 36.85
N CYS A 613 -18.23 20.20 36.89
CA CYS A 613 -18.89 19.33 37.81
C CYS A 613 -18.46 19.56 39.25
N THR A 614 -19.32 19.24 40.16
CA THR A 614 -19.07 19.36 41.61
C THR A 614 -19.52 18.10 42.36
N GLY A 615 -18.98 17.89 43.55
CA GLY A 615 -19.37 16.77 44.43
C GLY A 615 -18.97 15.40 43.85
N ALA A 616 -19.84 14.42 44.00
CA ALA A 616 -19.57 13.02 43.64
C ALA A 616 -19.27 12.82 42.13
N ALA A 617 -19.87 13.61 41.24
CA ALA A 617 -19.58 13.51 39.80
C ALA A 617 -18.15 13.92 39.48
N GLN A 618 -17.62 14.96 40.11
CA GLN A 618 -16.22 15.40 39.94
C GLN A 618 -15.23 14.38 40.52
N GLU A 619 -15.58 13.75 41.65
CA GLU A 619 -14.75 12.71 42.23
C GLU A 619 -14.69 11.48 41.31
N LEU A 620 -15.83 11.06 40.76
CA LEU A 620 -15.93 9.98 39.79
C LEU A 620 -15.12 10.22 38.58
N GLN A 621 -15.27 11.41 37.91
CA GLN A 621 -14.52 11.82 36.76
C GLN A 621 -13.01 11.73 36.99
N ARG A 622 -12.53 12.37 38.07
CA ARG A 622 -11.09 12.40 38.37
C ARG A 622 -10.55 10.99 38.65
N ALA A 623 -11.25 10.18 39.39
CA ALA A 623 -10.84 8.81 39.72
C ALA A 623 -10.84 7.93 38.47
N PHE A 624 -11.86 8.03 37.62
CA PHE A 624 -11.95 7.28 36.37
C PHE A 624 -10.83 7.66 35.40
N LEU A 625 -10.62 8.94 35.11
CA LEU A 625 -9.60 9.40 34.16
C LEU A 625 -8.18 9.03 34.63
N ALA A 626 -7.91 9.10 35.93
CA ALA A 626 -6.65 8.64 36.53
C ALA A 626 -6.46 7.12 36.35
N ALA A 627 -7.47 6.32 36.60
CA ALA A 627 -7.41 4.88 36.41
C ALA A 627 -7.31 4.48 34.94
N LEU A 628 -7.96 5.23 34.06
CA LEU A 628 -7.87 5.02 32.61
C LEU A 628 -6.45 5.31 32.09
N ALA A 629 -5.82 6.38 32.55
CA ALA A 629 -4.43 6.73 32.20
C ALA A 629 -3.42 5.70 32.72
N ASP A 630 -3.71 5.08 33.87
CA ASP A 630 -2.85 4.04 34.49
C ASP A 630 -3.14 2.61 33.95
N ALA A 631 -4.11 2.46 33.04
CA ALA A 631 -4.45 1.18 32.46
C ALA A 631 -3.36 0.71 31.50
N TRP A 632 -2.80 -0.48 31.76
CA TRP A 632 -1.72 -1.05 30.95
C TRP A 632 -2.03 -2.42 30.36
N GLN A 633 -3.07 -3.10 30.85
CA GLN A 633 -3.49 -4.42 30.40
C GLN A 633 -4.97 -4.42 30.04
N VAL A 634 -5.31 -5.06 28.92
CA VAL A 634 -6.70 -5.19 28.49
C VAL A 634 -7.03 -6.64 28.16
N THR A 635 -8.22 -7.08 28.61
CA THR A 635 -8.77 -8.39 28.28
C THR A 635 -10.21 -8.22 27.83
N VAL A 636 -10.55 -8.70 26.64
CA VAL A 636 -11.93 -8.72 26.12
C VAL A 636 -12.38 -10.16 25.98
N ARG A 637 -13.49 -10.51 26.62
CA ARG A 637 -14.12 -11.84 26.55
C ARG A 637 -15.63 -11.68 26.36
N GLY A 638 -16.08 -11.92 25.13
CA GLY A 638 -17.49 -11.73 24.76
C GLY A 638 -17.91 -10.26 24.91
N ASP A 639 -18.90 -10.05 25.80
CA ASP A 639 -19.49 -8.75 26.13
C ASP A 639 -18.78 -8.03 27.29
N ARG A 640 -17.67 -8.53 27.79
CA ARG A 640 -16.93 -7.95 28.92
C ARG A 640 -15.52 -7.53 28.53
N MET A 641 -15.15 -6.32 28.94
CA MET A 641 -13.81 -5.79 28.89
C MET A 641 -13.28 -5.51 30.28
N LEU A 642 -12.05 -5.93 30.55
CA LEU A 642 -11.32 -5.68 31.77
C LEU A 642 -10.09 -4.86 31.47
N LEU A 643 -9.94 -3.69 32.08
CA LEU A 643 -8.72 -2.91 32.05
C LEU A 643 -8.02 -3.03 33.39
N GLY A 644 -6.78 -3.49 33.38
CA GLY A 644 -5.93 -3.60 34.59
C GLY A 644 -4.99 -2.41 34.70
N THR A 645 -4.93 -1.82 35.89
CA THR A 645 -4.01 -0.74 36.24
C THR A 645 -2.75 -1.27 36.92
N ALA A 646 -1.72 -0.45 37.07
CA ALA A 646 -0.45 -0.83 37.66
C ALA A 646 -0.56 -1.21 39.15
N ASP A 647 -1.49 -0.63 39.88
CA ASP A 647 -1.79 -0.94 41.29
C ASP A 647 -2.65 -2.19 41.50
N GLY A 648 -3.07 -2.85 40.39
CA GLY A 648 -3.92 -4.05 40.44
C GLY A 648 -5.43 -3.77 40.47
N THR A 649 -5.86 -2.52 40.35
CA THR A 649 -7.25 -2.15 40.16
C THR A 649 -7.76 -2.67 38.81
N LEU A 650 -9.02 -3.13 38.78
CA LEU A 650 -9.69 -3.60 37.58
C LEU A 650 -10.87 -2.68 37.27
N LEU A 651 -10.85 -2.05 36.09
CA LEU A 651 -12.03 -1.40 35.50
C LEU A 651 -12.82 -2.48 34.75
N VAL A 652 -14.06 -2.70 35.12
CA VAL A 652 -14.93 -3.70 34.50
C VAL A 652 -15.96 -3.02 33.64
N PHE A 653 -15.86 -3.26 32.34
CA PHE A 653 -16.84 -2.77 31.38
C PHE A 653 -17.66 -3.91 30.79
N VAL A 654 -18.86 -3.58 30.36
CA VAL A 654 -19.71 -4.46 29.55
C VAL A 654 -20.05 -3.76 28.25
N LEU A 655 -20.31 -4.58 27.25
CA LEU A 655 -20.78 -4.07 25.95
C LEU A 655 -22.17 -3.45 26.16
N GLU A 656 -22.34 -2.21 25.74
CA GLU A 656 -23.61 -1.52 25.73
C GLU A 656 -24.46 -1.99 24.54
N PRO A 657 -25.70 -2.49 24.78
CA PRO A 657 -26.55 -2.88 23.65
C PRO A 657 -26.99 -1.66 22.85
N ASP A 658 -27.09 -1.84 21.51
CA ASP A 658 -27.52 -0.78 20.62
C ASP A 658 -28.95 -0.34 20.94
N LEU A 659 -29.13 0.97 21.08
CA LEU A 659 -30.47 1.55 21.25
C LEU A 659 -31.23 1.57 19.92
N PRO A 660 -32.55 1.53 19.92
CA PRO A 660 -33.33 1.77 18.71
C PRO A 660 -33.21 3.24 18.28
N LEU A 661 -33.33 3.51 16.99
CA LEU A 661 -33.36 4.87 16.46
C LEU A 661 -34.52 5.69 17.03
N GLU A 662 -35.71 5.05 17.12
CA GLU A 662 -36.93 5.64 17.62
C GLU A 662 -37.03 5.50 19.14
N GLY A 663 -37.50 6.55 19.78
CA GLY A 663 -37.75 6.61 21.23
C GLY A 663 -36.73 7.47 21.99
N PRO A 664 -35.42 7.22 21.89
CA PRO A 664 -34.43 8.03 22.58
C PRO A 664 -34.46 9.52 22.16
N ASN A 665 -34.09 10.37 23.11
CA ASN A 665 -33.70 11.75 22.81
C ASN A 665 -32.21 11.77 22.51
N TRP A 666 -31.87 12.14 21.31
CA TRP A 666 -30.50 12.22 20.81
C TRP A 666 -29.95 13.64 20.97
N ARG A 667 -28.80 13.79 21.61
CA ARG A 667 -28.11 15.08 21.77
C ARG A 667 -26.83 15.07 20.92
N LEU A 668 -26.61 16.08 20.12
CA LEU A 668 -25.43 16.21 19.29
C LEU A 668 -24.17 16.34 20.16
N VAL A 669 -23.16 15.55 19.90
CA VAL A 669 -21.88 15.53 20.63
C VAL A 669 -20.69 15.85 19.73
N ALA A 670 -20.79 15.61 18.42
CA ALA A 670 -19.73 15.96 17.47
C ALA A 670 -20.26 16.41 16.11
N LEU A 671 -19.56 17.39 15.54
CA LEU A 671 -19.70 17.90 14.17
C LEU A 671 -18.41 17.60 13.39
N PRO A 672 -18.46 17.46 12.05
CA PRO A 672 -17.23 17.30 11.27
C PRO A 672 -16.32 18.52 11.44
N ALA A 673 -15.01 18.29 11.43
CA ALA A 673 -14.02 19.36 11.47
C ALA A 673 -14.18 20.26 10.23
N ALA A 674 -14.47 21.54 10.44
CA ALA A 674 -14.59 22.65 9.50
C ALA A 674 -15.36 22.34 8.20
N ASP A 675 -16.46 23.07 7.98
CA ASP A 675 -17.02 23.24 6.64
C ASP A 675 -16.17 24.23 5.82
N GLU A 676 -16.50 24.40 4.53
CA GLU A 676 -15.84 25.36 3.63
C GLU A 676 -15.88 26.83 4.13
N ALA A 677 -16.61 27.12 5.19
CA ALA A 677 -16.74 28.43 5.83
C ALA A 677 -15.80 28.64 7.04
N GLY A 678 -14.97 27.65 7.41
CA GLY A 678 -13.89 27.83 8.38
C GLY A 678 -14.28 27.92 9.86
N LEU A 679 -15.47 27.49 10.24
CA LEU A 679 -15.90 27.45 11.65
C LEU A 679 -15.38 26.18 12.34
N PRO A 680 -14.75 26.25 13.53
CA PRO A 680 -14.23 25.10 14.23
C PRO A 680 -15.35 24.15 14.69
N ALA A 681 -15.07 22.84 14.63
CA ALA A 681 -16.00 21.75 14.95
C ALA A 681 -16.47 21.75 16.41
N SER A 682 -15.78 22.40 17.31
CA SER A 682 -15.92 22.24 18.77
C SER A 682 -16.91 23.19 19.45
N LEU A 683 -17.57 24.11 18.73
CA LEU A 683 -18.44 25.10 19.36
C LEU A 683 -19.92 24.82 19.07
N GLN A 684 -20.55 24.00 19.91
CA GLN A 684 -21.99 24.10 20.12
C GLN A 684 -22.26 25.36 20.96
N ILE A 685 -22.86 26.36 20.32
CA ILE A 685 -23.27 27.61 20.97
C ILE A 685 -24.52 27.37 21.83
N ALA A 686 -25.35 26.41 21.37
CA ALA A 686 -26.54 25.96 22.08
C ALA A 686 -26.76 24.43 21.82
N PRO A 687 -27.42 23.73 22.76
CA PRO A 687 -27.70 22.29 22.59
C PRO A 687 -28.47 22.01 21.31
N VAL A 688 -28.04 20.95 20.60
CA VAL A 688 -28.75 20.40 19.45
C VAL A 688 -29.32 19.05 19.85
N THR A 689 -30.60 18.86 19.62
CA THR A 689 -31.28 17.60 19.93
C THR A 689 -32.05 17.06 18.73
N ALA A 690 -32.26 15.75 18.71
CA ALA A 690 -33.03 15.06 17.68
C ALA A 690 -33.85 13.95 18.36
N ARG A 691 -35.05 13.72 17.86
CA ARG A 691 -35.92 12.59 18.21
C ARG A 691 -36.58 12.03 16.98
N PHE A 692 -36.58 10.73 16.88
CA PHE A 692 -37.27 9.98 15.84
C PHE A 692 -38.46 9.26 16.49
N ASP A 693 -39.66 9.48 15.93
CA ASP A 693 -40.88 8.87 16.43
C ASP A 693 -41.91 8.70 15.31
N GLN A 694 -42.34 7.48 15.02
CA GLN A 694 -43.40 7.13 14.08
C GLN A 694 -43.31 7.83 12.71
N GLY A 695 -42.14 7.88 12.11
CA GLY A 695 -41.90 8.51 10.81
C GLY A 695 -41.74 10.03 10.84
N ARG A 696 -41.72 10.64 12.03
CA ARG A 696 -41.46 12.07 12.25
C ARG A 696 -40.15 12.28 12.97
N TRP A 697 -39.40 13.21 12.49
CA TRP A 697 -38.19 13.71 13.12
C TRP A 697 -38.48 15.08 13.73
N LEU A 698 -38.11 15.25 14.99
CA LEU A 698 -38.19 16.52 15.73
C LEU A 698 -36.81 16.85 16.27
N GLY A 699 -36.38 18.09 16.17
CA GLY A 699 -35.08 18.50 16.73
C GLY A 699 -35.00 20.00 17.01
N VAL A 700 -34.25 20.35 18.05
CA VAL A 700 -33.83 21.73 18.31
C VAL A 700 -32.39 21.88 17.81
N LEU A 701 -32.15 22.80 16.85
CA LEU A 701 -30.84 22.95 16.22
C LEU A 701 -29.99 24.07 16.84
N GLY A 702 -30.51 24.63 17.93
CA GLY A 702 -29.93 25.71 18.70
C GLY A 702 -31.00 26.54 19.38
N CYS A 703 -31.78 27.28 18.62
CA CYS A 703 -32.87 28.08 19.12
C CYS A 703 -34.24 27.58 18.68
N ASN A 704 -34.38 27.26 17.40
CA ASN A 704 -35.68 26.91 16.83
C ASN A 704 -35.92 25.41 16.84
N LEU A 705 -37.19 25.04 16.99
CA LEU A 705 -37.68 23.67 16.84
C LEU A 705 -37.94 23.41 15.36
N TYR A 706 -37.38 22.32 14.87
CA TYR A 706 -37.57 21.82 13.52
C TYR A 706 -38.35 20.51 13.55
N GLU A 707 -39.16 20.33 12.53
CA GLU A 707 -39.95 19.12 12.36
C GLU A 707 -39.99 18.73 10.90
N THR A 708 -39.80 17.42 10.61
CA THR A 708 -39.98 16.90 9.25
C THR A 708 -40.38 15.42 9.30
N ALA A 709 -40.90 14.90 8.18
CA ALA A 709 -41.05 13.47 8.01
C ALA A 709 -39.69 12.83 7.72
N TYR A 710 -39.51 11.58 8.13
CA TYR A 710 -38.38 10.77 7.69
C TYR A 710 -38.85 9.43 7.14
N ALA A 711 -38.09 8.90 6.19
CA ALA A 711 -38.22 7.54 5.71
C ALA A 711 -36.95 6.77 6.08
N ARG A 712 -37.12 5.52 6.51
CA ARG A 712 -35.99 4.61 6.75
C ARG A 712 -36.22 3.27 6.08
N GLU A 713 -35.20 2.73 5.50
CA GLU A 713 -35.13 1.35 5.04
C GLU A 713 -33.78 0.76 5.45
N LYS A 714 -33.83 -0.21 6.37
CA LYS A 714 -32.62 -0.72 7.04
C LYS A 714 -31.84 0.44 7.69
N GLU A 715 -30.71 0.78 7.14
CA GLU A 715 -29.80 1.82 7.62
C GLU A 715 -29.82 3.08 6.75
N GLN A 716 -30.61 3.08 5.68
CA GLN A 716 -30.90 4.30 4.93
C GLN A 716 -31.83 5.19 5.75
N LEU A 717 -31.54 6.46 5.76
CA LEU A 717 -32.32 7.48 6.46
C LEU A 717 -32.43 8.71 5.56
N LEU A 718 -33.62 9.05 5.19
CA LEU A 718 -33.93 10.23 4.39
C LEU A 718 -34.82 11.16 5.22
N LEU A 719 -34.34 12.37 5.44
CA LEU A 719 -35.13 13.43 6.08
C LEU A 719 -35.83 14.27 5.01
N GLY A 720 -37.06 14.62 5.25
CA GLY A 720 -37.77 15.60 4.44
C GLY A 720 -37.16 16.99 4.58
N THR A 721 -37.76 18.00 3.93
CA THR A 721 -37.32 19.39 4.04
C THR A 721 -37.37 19.84 5.49
N LEU A 722 -36.30 20.39 6.01
CA LEU A 722 -36.19 20.90 7.37
C LEU A 722 -36.61 22.39 7.37
N GLU A 723 -37.77 22.65 7.94
CA GLU A 723 -38.27 24.02 8.17
C GLU A 723 -38.53 24.20 9.67
N PRO A 724 -38.24 25.38 10.22
CA PRO A 724 -38.55 25.65 11.61
C PRO A 724 -40.08 25.64 11.81
N ALA A 725 -40.55 24.90 12.81
CA ALA A 725 -41.96 24.83 13.17
C ALA A 725 -42.47 26.20 13.72
N VAL A 726 -41.57 26.98 14.32
CA VAL A 726 -41.77 28.37 14.75
C VAL A 726 -40.48 29.10 14.51
N GLU A 727 -40.52 30.18 13.75
CA GLU A 727 -39.34 31.02 13.51
C GLU A 727 -39.23 32.09 14.62
N MET A 728 -38.24 31.93 15.49
CA MET A 728 -37.92 32.88 16.53
C MET A 728 -36.68 33.72 16.16
N ALA A 729 -36.69 35.00 16.44
CA ALA A 729 -35.54 35.87 16.23
C ALA A 729 -34.53 35.69 17.38
N CYS A 730 -33.73 34.65 17.30
CA CYS A 730 -32.70 34.32 18.29
C CYS A 730 -31.45 35.16 18.07
N VAL A 731 -31.22 36.12 18.91
CA VAL A 731 -30.04 37.04 18.83
C VAL A 731 -28.95 36.70 19.85
N PHE A 732 -29.25 35.80 20.79
CA PHE A 732 -28.32 35.41 21.86
C PHE A 732 -28.44 33.90 22.18
N PRO A 733 -27.32 33.20 22.37
CA PRO A 733 -25.93 33.65 22.19
C PRO A 733 -25.59 34.02 20.72
N ALA A 734 -24.61 34.91 20.54
CA ALA A 734 -24.18 35.25 19.20
C ALA A 734 -23.70 34.04 18.40
N GLY A 735 -24.11 33.90 17.14
CA GLY A 735 -23.78 32.76 16.27
C GLY A 735 -24.78 31.58 16.30
N ILE A 736 -25.84 31.66 17.13
CA ILE A 736 -26.79 30.56 17.24
C ILE A 736 -27.53 30.24 15.93
N LEU A 737 -27.87 31.26 15.14
CA LEU A 737 -28.53 31.09 13.85
C LEU A 737 -27.58 30.51 12.79
N GLU A 738 -26.28 30.78 12.86
CA GLU A 738 -25.25 30.17 12.02
C GLU A 738 -25.12 28.69 12.36
N GLN A 739 -25.12 28.34 13.66
CA GLN A 739 -25.15 26.94 14.11
C GLN A 739 -26.37 26.21 13.53
N GLU A 740 -27.57 26.78 13.67
CA GLU A 740 -28.81 26.18 13.14
C GLU A 740 -28.72 25.91 11.63
N LYS A 741 -28.33 26.92 10.84
CA LYS A 741 -28.18 26.79 9.39
C LYS A 741 -27.17 25.74 8.99
N ARG A 742 -26.07 25.63 9.76
CA ARG A 742 -25.04 24.61 9.52
C ARG A 742 -25.56 23.22 9.82
N VAL A 743 -26.16 23.01 10.98
CA VAL A 743 -26.69 21.70 11.37
C VAL A 743 -27.85 21.29 10.45
N ALA A 744 -28.73 22.20 10.07
CA ALA A 744 -29.79 21.93 9.13
C ALA A 744 -29.27 21.47 7.75
N ARG A 745 -28.22 22.11 7.23
CA ARG A 745 -27.57 21.69 5.97
C ARG A 745 -26.98 20.28 6.08
N LEU A 746 -26.30 19.96 7.18
CA LEU A 746 -25.73 18.66 7.40
C LEU A 746 -26.82 17.57 7.51
N LEU A 747 -27.90 17.86 8.24
CA LEU A 747 -29.06 16.95 8.35
C LEU A 747 -29.75 16.74 7.00
N GLN A 748 -29.89 17.79 6.18
CA GLN A 748 -30.47 17.67 4.82
C GLN A 748 -29.66 16.76 3.89
N GLY A 749 -28.35 16.67 4.11
CA GLY A 749 -27.44 15.79 3.37
C GLY A 749 -27.35 14.37 3.91
N VAL A 750 -28.10 14.02 4.97
CA VAL A 750 -28.07 12.67 5.54
C VAL A 750 -28.75 11.67 4.61
N THR A 751 -28.04 10.60 4.31
CA THR A 751 -28.53 9.49 3.49
C THR A 751 -28.58 8.16 4.25
N ARG A 752 -27.86 8.07 5.39
CA ARG A 752 -27.75 6.83 6.20
C ARG A 752 -27.41 7.12 7.64
N TYR A 753 -27.67 6.15 8.51
CA TYR A 753 -27.34 6.21 9.93
C TYR A 753 -26.76 4.89 10.44
N TRP A 754 -26.07 4.94 11.56
CA TRP A 754 -25.62 3.78 12.34
C TRP A 754 -25.76 4.07 13.84
N ILE A 755 -26.07 3.03 14.62
CA ILE A 755 -26.15 3.12 16.07
C ILE A 755 -25.17 2.10 16.66
N GLY A 756 -24.33 2.56 17.60
CA GLY A 756 -23.46 1.73 18.41
C GLY A 756 -23.66 2.08 19.87
N GLY A 757 -24.30 1.17 20.64
CA GLY A 757 -24.70 1.46 22.00
C GLY A 757 -25.67 2.65 22.05
N ARG A 758 -25.24 3.74 22.69
CA ARG A 758 -26.01 5.00 22.82
C ARG A 758 -25.60 6.07 21.80
N GLU A 759 -24.76 5.76 20.85
CA GLU A 759 -24.29 6.71 19.85
C GLU A 759 -25.04 6.53 18.54
N LEU A 760 -25.53 7.63 17.98
CA LEU A 760 -26.15 7.71 16.66
C LEU A 760 -25.23 8.49 15.72
N PHE A 761 -24.75 7.84 14.71
CA PHE A 761 -23.93 8.41 13.67
C PHE A 761 -24.77 8.65 12.41
N LEU A 762 -24.81 9.87 11.93
CA LEU A 762 -25.47 10.24 10.69
C LEU A 762 -24.45 10.53 9.60
N TYR A 763 -24.67 9.97 8.42
CA TYR A 763 -23.74 10.07 7.28
C TYR A 763 -24.45 10.70 6.08
N GLY A 764 -23.72 11.56 5.36
CA GLY A 764 -24.05 11.98 4.00
C GLY A 764 -23.33 11.10 2.97
N ASP A 765 -22.84 11.71 1.89
CA ASP A 765 -22.10 11.03 0.82
C ASP A 765 -20.65 10.64 1.25
N SER A 766 -20.17 11.13 2.38
CA SER A 766 -18.86 10.84 2.92
C SER A 766 -18.83 9.52 3.70
N ALA A 767 -17.68 8.86 3.73
CA ALA A 767 -17.43 7.70 4.59
C ALA A 767 -17.35 8.08 6.10
N ALA A 768 -16.98 9.32 6.42
CA ALA A 768 -16.99 9.83 7.79
C ALA A 768 -18.40 10.34 8.19
N PRO A 769 -18.80 10.17 9.47
CA PRO A 769 -20.09 10.69 9.94
C PRO A 769 -20.13 12.22 9.83
N SER A 770 -21.25 12.74 9.35
CA SER A 770 -21.53 14.17 9.28
C SER A 770 -21.99 14.74 10.63
N LEU A 771 -22.62 13.91 11.45
CA LEU A 771 -23.15 14.28 12.76
C LEU A 771 -23.07 13.07 13.69
N VAL A 772 -22.69 13.28 14.95
CA VAL A 772 -22.71 12.26 15.98
C VAL A 772 -23.57 12.72 17.14
N PHE A 773 -24.57 11.95 17.47
CA PHE A 773 -25.46 12.19 18.60
C PHE A 773 -25.26 11.12 19.68
N TYR A 774 -25.57 11.47 20.90
CA TYR A 774 -25.62 10.57 22.04
C TYR A 774 -27.02 10.57 22.66
N ALA A 775 -27.53 9.39 23.01
CA ALA A 775 -28.83 9.27 23.65
C ALA A 775 -28.73 9.72 25.12
N ASP A 776 -29.52 10.71 25.49
CA ASP A 776 -29.66 11.10 26.89
C ASP A 776 -30.24 9.89 27.71
N PRO A 777 -29.77 9.71 28.95
CA PRO A 777 -30.19 8.60 29.82
C PRO A 777 -31.70 8.46 29.98
#